data_1f973323191c3e0fe90a836d8ca28ebb
#
_entry.id   1f973323191c3e0fe90a836d8ca28ebb
#
_cell.length_a   1.000
_cell.length_b   1.000
_cell.length_c   1.000
_cell.angle_alpha   90.00
_cell.angle_beta   90.00
_cell.angle_gamma   90.00
#
_symmetry.space_group_name_H-M   'P 1'
#
loop_
_entity.id
_entity.type
_entity.pdbx_description
1 polymer ?
#
loop_
_entity_poly.entity_id
_entity_poly.type
_entity_poly.pdbx_seq_one_letter_code
_entity_poly.pdbx_strand_id
1 'polypeptide(L)'
;MHPKKVRRNEDFMAIKYNENNHIFKLDTKNTTYIIGVTEEGYVGHAYYGKKMESENAFYLLRTNEAPFTPKTNNRDKSSFLDSFPMEYSTGGIGDFRESCLNVRDDNGCMGCEIFYKSHNIYAGKPKLEGLPASFGKDDEVTTLEIVCNDPVLGLDVILSYSVFEKEDVITRNVKVVNTGTKKLKIEKIYSACLDMDNDDFDMLTLCGSWARERHVQYRKIGYGKQMVSSIRGESSHQEHPFVALTTPGTTQERGDVYAMHFIYSGNFVGQAEVTQHNMVRMTMGIHSDEFSWNLASGEGFQSPEVVMVYSDEGLGRMTRSFHDFYRNHLIRSEYKDCERPILINNWEATYFDFDTDKLLDIARDAKECGIEMLVMDDGWFGKRNSDDSSLGDWVVNEEKIKGGLKNLVEKVNDIGLKFGIWFEPEMISPDSELYKKHPDWAISIPGREATLCRAQYVLDLSNPEAADYAYESVAKILRSAPIYYVKWDMNRQLCDMGSTYLDKDSQQELFHRYVLAVYNMQERLVTEFPDLLLENCSGGGARFDPGMLYYSPQIWCSDDTDAIERLEIQEGTALIYPLSTIGAHVSVCPNHAVGRNTPFETRGDVALAGTFGYELDITKLSDEEKDIVRNQTKQYHKYNSLVRDGDYYRIASFSENGYCDCYMVVSKDKSEALMTFVQVRGIPNSRSRKIKLQGLDENAVYAIEGTEEEYSGEMLMKGGLLVGGLWGDSISRLYHFIKK
;
A
#
# COMPACT_ATOMS: atom_id res chain seq x y z
N MET A 1 8.18 -6.92 54.45
CA MET A 1 8.73 -7.27 53.11
C MET A 1 8.45 -6.12 52.20
N HIS A 2 9.45 -5.29 51.86
CA HIS A 2 9.32 -4.20 50.86
C HIS A 2 9.29 -4.80 49.48
N PRO A 3 8.42 -4.36 48.59
CA PRO A 3 8.51 -4.78 47.19
C PRO A 3 9.79 -4.23 46.54
N LYS A 4 10.61 -5.11 46.00
CA LYS A 4 11.74 -4.75 45.19
C LYS A 4 11.27 -3.93 44.00
N LYS A 5 11.61 -2.64 43.93
CA LYS A 5 11.54 -1.85 42.69
C LYS A 5 12.39 -2.59 41.65
N VAL A 6 11.73 -3.17 40.64
CA VAL A 6 12.40 -3.59 39.42
C VAL A 6 12.92 -2.31 38.77
N ARG A 7 14.23 -2.10 38.76
CA ARG A 7 14.87 -1.09 37.91
C ARG A 7 14.57 -1.49 36.48
N ARG A 8 13.65 -0.80 35.82
CA ARG A 8 13.53 -0.86 34.37
C ARG A 8 14.80 -0.25 33.79
N ASN A 9 15.42 -0.93 32.86
CA ASN A 9 16.53 -0.41 32.06
C ASN A 9 16.06 0.80 31.26
N GLU A 10 16.18 1.99 31.78
CA GLU A 10 15.90 3.26 31.09
C GLU A 10 16.89 3.54 29.95
N ASP A 11 17.97 2.77 29.83
CA ASP A 11 19.05 2.96 28.85
C ASP A 11 18.82 2.34 27.47
N PHE A 12 17.66 1.72 27.20
CA PHE A 12 17.36 0.99 25.94
C PHE A 12 16.01 1.32 25.31
N MET A 13 15.42 2.48 25.59
CA MET A 13 14.19 2.89 24.90
C MET A 13 14.51 3.81 23.71
N ALA A 14 13.93 3.49 22.52
CA ALA A 14 13.97 4.33 21.32
C ALA A 14 13.42 5.75 21.54
N ILE A 15 12.66 5.94 22.62
CA ILE A 15 11.99 7.22 22.93
C ILE A 15 12.44 7.70 24.31
N LYS A 16 12.92 8.94 24.36
CA LYS A 16 13.33 9.63 25.58
C LYS A 16 12.53 10.91 25.77
N TYR A 17 12.19 11.21 27.02
CA TYR A 17 11.59 12.48 27.40
C TYR A 17 12.52 13.22 28.36
N ASN A 18 12.83 14.46 28.02
CA ASN A 18 13.63 15.35 28.89
C ASN A 18 12.66 16.32 29.59
N GLU A 19 12.44 16.12 30.90
CA GLU A 19 11.52 16.92 31.71
C GLU A 19 11.98 18.38 31.88
N ASN A 20 13.28 18.70 31.78
CA ASN A 20 13.80 20.04 32.04
C ASN A 20 13.49 21.02 30.90
N ASN A 21 13.43 20.53 29.69
CA ASN A 21 13.19 21.34 28.50
C ASN A 21 11.99 20.85 27.66
N HIS A 22 11.20 19.91 28.19
CA HIS A 22 9.98 19.39 27.58
C HIS A 22 10.19 18.87 26.14
N ILE A 23 11.28 18.13 25.91
CA ILE A 23 11.64 17.55 24.62
C ILE A 23 11.41 16.05 24.63
N PHE A 24 10.73 15.54 23.60
CA PHE A 24 10.68 14.15 23.23
C PHE A 24 11.67 13.88 22.10
N LYS A 25 12.54 12.91 22.26
CA LYS A 25 13.48 12.44 21.24
C LYS A 25 13.17 11.00 20.91
N LEU A 26 12.87 10.75 19.64
CA LEU A 26 12.53 9.45 19.08
C LEU A 26 13.67 9.04 18.14
N ASP A 27 14.36 7.95 18.45
CA ASP A 27 15.50 7.47 17.69
C ASP A 27 15.19 6.14 17.03
N THR A 28 15.46 6.04 15.72
CA THR A 28 15.63 4.76 15.05
C THR A 28 17.11 4.41 14.96
N LYS A 29 17.48 3.42 14.16
CA LYS A 29 18.89 3.06 13.94
C LYS A 29 19.68 4.23 13.33
N ASN A 30 19.13 4.92 12.33
CA ASN A 30 19.81 5.94 11.54
C ASN A 30 19.12 7.31 11.56
N THR A 31 17.96 7.44 12.19
CA THR A 31 17.18 8.69 12.17
C THR A 31 16.82 9.17 13.57
N THR A 32 16.57 10.45 13.70
CA THR A 32 16.06 11.10 14.92
C THR A 32 14.85 11.96 14.56
N TYR A 33 13.82 11.90 15.39
CA TYR A 33 12.64 12.77 15.35
C TYR A 33 12.50 13.47 16.70
N ILE A 34 12.32 14.81 16.70
CA ILE A 34 12.27 15.60 17.95
C ILE A 34 11.01 16.46 17.98
N ILE A 35 10.30 16.34 19.10
CA ILE A 35 9.11 17.12 19.44
C ILE A 35 9.38 17.93 20.68
N GLY A 36 8.94 19.17 20.73
CA GLY A 36 9.04 19.98 21.93
C GLY A 36 7.72 20.63 22.34
N VAL A 37 7.57 20.93 23.61
CA VAL A 37 6.39 21.59 24.15
C VAL A 37 6.79 22.99 24.67
N THR A 38 6.12 24.04 24.16
CA THR A 38 6.38 25.42 24.61
C THR A 38 5.82 25.70 26.03
N GLU A 39 6.20 26.83 26.63
CA GLU A 39 5.68 27.23 27.94
C GLU A 39 4.15 27.47 27.90
N GLU A 40 3.61 27.87 26.76
CA GLU A 40 2.18 28.04 26.52
C GLU A 40 1.43 26.72 26.32
N GLY A 41 2.16 25.63 26.13
CA GLY A 41 1.60 24.29 25.93
C GLY A 41 1.42 23.86 24.47
N TYR A 42 1.90 24.63 23.48
CA TYR A 42 1.87 24.20 22.08
C TYR A 42 2.90 23.09 21.83
N VAL A 43 2.51 22.08 21.05
CA VAL A 43 3.39 20.98 20.66
C VAL A 43 3.98 21.28 19.28
N GLY A 44 5.29 21.43 19.22
CA GLY A 44 6.00 21.82 18.01
C GLY A 44 6.93 20.74 17.50
N HIS A 45 7.09 20.72 16.16
CA HIS A 45 8.06 19.90 15.46
C HIS A 45 9.41 20.58 15.45
N ALA A 46 10.44 19.93 16.01
CA ALA A 46 11.76 20.53 16.09
C ALA A 46 12.74 19.94 15.06
N TYR A 47 12.66 18.65 14.76
CA TYR A 47 13.59 18.00 13.84
C TYR A 47 13.09 16.63 13.37
N TYR A 48 13.31 16.31 12.11
CA TYR A 48 13.28 14.96 11.55
C TYR A 48 14.40 14.82 10.52
N GLY A 49 15.25 13.81 10.66
CA GLY A 49 16.40 13.62 9.78
C GLY A 49 17.42 12.63 10.30
N LYS A 50 18.70 12.82 9.92
CA LYS A 50 19.82 12.00 10.38
C LYS A 50 19.87 11.88 11.89
N LYS A 51 20.28 10.71 12.36
CA LYS A 51 20.45 10.45 13.79
C LYS A 51 21.38 11.47 14.45
N MET A 52 20.96 12.01 15.57
CA MET A 52 21.74 12.91 16.43
C MET A 52 21.79 12.38 17.86
N GLU A 53 22.93 12.58 18.53
CA GLU A 53 23.05 12.27 19.97
C GLU A 53 22.48 13.40 20.87
N SER A 54 22.51 14.66 20.38
CA SER A 54 22.04 15.81 21.15
C SER A 54 20.53 15.85 21.29
N GLU A 55 20.05 16.27 22.46
CA GLU A 55 18.63 16.49 22.75
C GLU A 55 18.28 18.00 22.79
N ASN A 56 19.27 18.91 22.71
CA ASN A 56 19.05 20.33 22.87
C ASN A 56 18.57 20.98 21.57
N ALA A 57 17.32 20.70 21.18
CA ALA A 57 16.70 21.19 19.96
C ALA A 57 15.59 22.24 20.21
N PHE A 58 15.32 22.61 21.48
CA PHE A 58 14.23 23.56 21.80
C PHE A 58 14.36 24.91 21.08
N TYR A 59 15.60 25.38 20.84
CA TYR A 59 15.87 26.64 20.12
C TYR A 59 15.41 26.62 18.65
N LEU A 60 15.09 25.45 18.09
CA LEU A 60 14.52 25.31 16.74
C LEU A 60 13.01 25.62 16.72
N LEU A 61 12.35 25.59 17.87
CA LEU A 61 10.94 25.99 18.00
C LEU A 61 10.84 27.50 17.99
N ARG A 62 10.53 28.07 16.83
CA ARG A 62 10.47 29.50 16.64
C ARG A 62 9.13 30.06 17.11
N THR A 63 9.19 31.04 18.00
CA THR A 63 8.01 31.78 18.50
C THR A 63 8.11 33.27 18.16
N ASN A 64 8.80 33.64 17.08
CA ASN A 64 8.97 35.00 16.66
C ASN A 64 7.65 35.57 16.16
N GLU A 65 7.37 36.85 16.52
CA GLU A 65 6.19 37.56 16.08
C GLU A 65 6.16 37.64 14.53
N ALA A 66 5.02 37.27 13.95
CA ALA A 66 4.71 37.44 12.54
C ALA A 66 3.67 38.59 12.41
N PRO A 67 3.91 39.60 11.55
CA PRO A 67 2.93 40.66 11.32
C PRO A 67 1.58 40.13 10.87
N PHE A 68 0.51 40.68 11.41
CA PHE A 68 -0.89 40.34 11.08
C PHE A 68 -1.35 38.94 11.51
N THR A 69 -0.54 38.19 12.21
CA THR A 69 -0.98 36.91 12.82
C THR A 69 -1.82 37.23 14.07
N PRO A 70 -2.98 36.61 14.25
CA PRO A 70 -3.80 36.78 15.43
C PRO A 70 -3.09 36.34 16.71
N LYS A 71 -3.38 37.04 17.81
CA LYS A 71 -3.00 36.61 19.15
C LYS A 71 -3.98 35.57 19.66
N THR A 72 -3.47 34.50 20.27
CA THR A 72 -4.30 33.46 20.87
C THR A 72 -4.99 33.93 22.15
N ASN A 73 -4.35 34.83 22.87
CA ASN A 73 -4.97 35.46 24.03
C ASN A 73 -4.39 36.88 24.29
N ASN A 74 -5.04 37.67 25.13
CA ASN A 74 -4.61 39.04 25.44
C ASN A 74 -3.29 39.15 26.22
N ARG A 75 -2.74 38.04 26.68
CA ARG A 75 -1.45 37.97 27.42
C ARG A 75 -0.28 37.70 26.50
N ASP A 76 -0.54 37.18 25.29
CA ASP A 76 0.53 36.86 24.33
C ASP A 76 1.18 38.17 23.87
N LYS A 77 2.50 38.20 23.98
CA LYS A 77 3.31 39.34 23.49
C LYS A 77 3.67 39.19 22.02
N SER A 78 3.52 37.99 21.46
CA SER A 78 3.85 37.66 20.10
C SER A 78 2.69 36.94 19.39
N SER A 79 2.66 37.04 18.07
CA SER A 79 1.66 36.44 17.19
C SER A 79 2.43 35.56 16.20
N PHE A 80 2.50 34.24 16.44
CA PHE A 80 3.44 33.37 15.76
C PHE A 80 2.80 32.11 15.14
N LEU A 81 1.52 31.86 15.33
CA LEU A 81 0.90 30.57 15.00
C LEU A 81 1.07 30.15 13.54
N ASP A 82 1.03 31.07 12.58
CA ASP A 82 1.17 30.79 11.15
C ASP A 82 2.62 30.57 10.69
N SER A 83 3.60 30.78 11.59
CA SER A 83 5.03 30.51 11.34
C SER A 83 5.63 29.48 12.30
N PHE A 84 4.91 29.09 13.35
CA PHE A 84 5.38 28.08 14.31
C PHE A 84 5.36 26.68 13.67
N PRO A 85 6.42 25.88 13.81
CA PRO A 85 6.46 24.53 13.28
C PRO A 85 5.56 23.62 14.14
N MET A 86 4.30 23.51 13.76
CA MET A 86 3.31 22.69 14.46
C MET A 86 3.60 21.20 14.29
N GLU A 87 3.54 20.44 15.38
CA GLU A 87 3.54 19.00 15.32
C GLU A 87 2.20 18.46 14.80
N TYR A 88 1.11 19.13 15.15
CA TYR A 88 -0.23 18.82 14.66
C TYR A 88 -1.10 20.09 14.68
N SER A 89 -1.43 20.59 13.49
CA SER A 89 -2.16 21.86 13.36
C SER A 89 -3.68 21.66 13.43
N THR A 90 -4.38 22.65 13.97
CA THR A 90 -5.84 22.68 14.06
C THR A 90 -6.40 23.94 13.43
N GLY A 91 -7.64 23.87 12.92
CA GLY A 91 -8.26 24.97 12.21
C GLY A 91 -8.96 25.99 13.12
N GLY A 92 -9.03 27.24 12.66
CA GLY A 92 -9.89 28.28 13.24
C GLY A 92 -9.26 29.15 14.33
N ILE A 93 -7.96 29.02 14.60
CA ILE A 93 -7.29 29.72 15.71
C ILE A 93 -6.18 30.70 15.30
N GLY A 94 -5.82 30.77 14.02
CA GLY A 94 -4.81 31.70 13.53
C GLY A 94 -3.57 31.07 12.87
N ASP A 95 -3.47 29.75 12.78
CA ASP A 95 -2.63 29.08 11.79
C ASP A 95 -3.43 29.02 10.48
N PHE A 96 -2.99 29.73 9.46
CA PHE A 96 -3.68 29.84 8.17
C PHE A 96 -3.18 28.83 7.13
N ARG A 97 -2.20 28.00 7.50
CA ARG A 97 -1.72 26.87 6.69
C ARG A 97 -2.72 25.73 6.76
N GLU A 98 -2.49 24.67 5.99
CA GLU A 98 -3.34 23.48 6.01
C GLU A 98 -3.48 22.92 7.43
N SER A 99 -4.72 22.86 7.92
CA SER A 99 -5.04 22.26 9.21
C SER A 99 -5.19 20.76 9.11
N CYS A 100 -4.74 20.03 10.14
CA CYS A 100 -4.92 18.59 10.22
C CYS A 100 -6.22 18.18 10.90
N LEU A 101 -6.81 19.04 11.71
CA LEU A 101 -8.06 18.77 12.42
C LEU A 101 -8.99 19.97 12.34
N ASN A 102 -10.21 19.74 11.83
CA ASN A 102 -11.32 20.70 11.89
C ASN A 102 -12.49 20.07 12.62
N VAL A 103 -12.94 20.74 13.68
CA VAL A 103 -14.06 20.31 14.50
C VAL A 103 -15.09 21.42 14.59
N ARG A 104 -16.35 21.05 14.39
CA ARG A 104 -17.50 21.95 14.55
C ARG A 104 -18.27 21.61 15.83
N ASP A 105 -18.58 22.61 16.61
CA ASP A 105 -19.37 22.46 17.82
C ASP A 105 -20.89 22.39 17.52
N ASP A 106 -21.70 22.23 18.57
CA ASP A 106 -23.16 22.13 18.47
C ASP A 106 -23.84 23.45 18.09
N ASN A 107 -23.13 24.61 18.12
CA ASN A 107 -23.61 25.89 17.62
C ASN A 107 -23.24 26.13 16.15
N GLY A 108 -22.48 25.21 15.53
CA GLY A 108 -21.98 25.35 14.18
C GLY A 108 -20.68 26.18 14.08
N CYS A 109 -20.05 26.54 15.21
CA CYS A 109 -18.78 27.25 15.21
C CYS A 109 -17.63 26.29 14.96
N MET A 110 -16.64 26.74 14.18
CA MET A 110 -15.41 26.00 13.92
C MET A 110 -14.22 26.72 14.56
N GLY A 111 -13.50 26.03 15.42
CA GLY A 111 -12.29 26.51 16.09
C GLY A 111 -11.85 25.46 17.09
N CYS A 112 -10.65 24.95 16.92
CA CYS A 112 -10.05 23.95 17.79
C CYS A 112 -8.64 24.40 18.16
N GLU A 113 -8.36 24.51 19.46
CA GLU A 113 -7.06 24.91 19.99
C GLU A 113 -6.59 23.88 21.01
N ILE A 114 -5.54 23.15 20.68
CA ILE A 114 -5.06 22.06 21.49
C ILE A 114 -3.77 22.41 22.22
N PHE A 115 -3.71 22.05 23.49
CA PHE A 115 -2.55 22.24 24.35
C PHE A 115 -2.09 20.89 24.92
N TYR A 116 -0.80 20.72 25.09
CA TYR A 116 -0.23 19.55 25.78
C TYR A 116 -0.86 19.37 27.16
N LYS A 117 -1.29 18.14 27.44
CA LYS A 117 -1.91 17.74 28.71
C LYS A 117 -1.08 16.70 29.46
N SER A 118 -0.66 15.67 28.75
CA SER A 118 0.12 14.55 29.31
C SER A 118 0.74 13.72 28.21
N HIS A 119 1.58 12.77 28.59
CA HIS A 119 2.10 11.77 27.66
C HIS A 119 2.28 10.42 28.33
N ASN A 120 2.40 9.37 27.52
CA ASN A 120 2.75 8.02 27.94
C ASN A 120 3.76 7.43 26.97
N ILE A 121 4.80 6.75 27.51
CA ILE A 121 5.81 6.02 26.72
C ILE A 121 5.81 4.58 27.20
N TYR A 122 5.64 3.63 26.27
CA TYR A 122 5.57 2.22 26.60
C TYR A 122 6.11 1.33 25.48
N ALA A 123 6.50 0.10 25.85
CA ALA A 123 6.91 -0.93 24.91
C ALA A 123 5.70 -1.54 24.21
N GLY A 124 5.87 -1.93 22.95
CA GLY A 124 4.80 -2.50 22.13
C GLY A 124 4.00 -1.44 21.36
N LYS A 125 3.03 -1.92 20.58
CA LYS A 125 2.16 -1.10 19.75
C LYS A 125 0.69 -1.50 19.92
N PRO A 126 -0.21 -0.53 20.20
CA PRO A 126 -1.63 -0.82 20.30
C PRO A 126 -2.24 -1.13 18.92
N LYS A 127 -3.24 -2.01 18.90
CA LYS A 127 -4.07 -2.19 17.70
C LYS A 127 -4.95 -0.96 17.49
N LEU A 128 -5.19 -0.60 16.24
CA LEU A 128 -6.19 0.39 15.87
C LEU A 128 -7.53 -0.33 15.65
N GLU A 129 -8.56 0.09 16.37
CA GLU A 129 -9.86 -0.56 16.32
C GLU A 129 -10.53 -0.40 14.95
N GLY A 130 -10.86 -1.54 14.31
CA GLY A 130 -11.52 -1.57 13.00
C GLY A 130 -10.64 -1.19 11.81
N LEU A 131 -9.37 -0.87 12.02
CA LEU A 131 -8.45 -0.42 10.99
C LEU A 131 -7.23 -1.35 10.86
N PRO A 132 -6.71 -1.56 9.65
CA PRO A 132 -5.40 -2.15 9.46
C PRO A 132 -4.32 -1.22 10.05
N ALA A 133 -3.32 -1.81 10.67
CA ALA A 133 -2.21 -1.07 11.25
C ALA A 133 -0.97 -1.95 11.36
N SER A 134 0.19 -1.32 11.38
CA SER A 134 1.42 -2.04 11.68
C SER A 134 1.38 -2.66 13.08
N PHE A 135 2.12 -3.72 13.28
CA PHE A 135 2.22 -4.45 14.54
C PHE A 135 3.69 -4.71 14.91
N GLY A 136 3.95 -4.90 16.18
CA GLY A 136 5.26 -5.27 16.70
C GLY A 136 5.16 -5.75 18.14
N LYS A 137 6.13 -6.56 18.56
CA LYS A 137 6.23 -7.04 19.95
C LYS A 137 6.84 -5.95 20.84
N ASP A 138 6.77 -6.16 22.13
CA ASP A 138 7.28 -5.23 23.14
C ASP A 138 8.79 -4.94 23.04
N ASP A 139 9.56 -5.84 22.43
CA ASP A 139 10.99 -5.71 22.19
C ASP A 139 11.35 -5.20 20.77
N GLU A 140 10.35 -5.00 19.92
CA GLU A 140 10.52 -4.55 18.52
C GLU A 140 10.12 -3.09 18.31
N VAL A 141 9.22 -2.57 19.15
CA VAL A 141 8.63 -1.23 18.98
C VAL A 141 8.41 -0.53 20.31
N THR A 142 8.66 0.78 20.33
CA THR A 142 8.32 1.67 21.45
C THR A 142 7.30 2.70 20.98
N THR A 143 6.26 2.94 21.76
CA THR A 143 5.19 3.90 21.43
C THR A 143 5.18 5.07 22.41
N LEU A 144 5.03 6.29 21.83
CA LEU A 144 4.73 7.54 22.53
C LEU A 144 3.31 7.96 22.18
N GLU A 145 2.52 8.26 23.18
CA GLU A 145 1.24 8.95 23.05
C GLU A 145 1.33 10.32 23.73
N ILE A 146 1.14 11.39 22.98
CA ILE A 146 1.03 12.77 23.50
C ILE A 146 -0.47 13.10 23.52
N VAL A 147 -1.00 13.33 24.70
CA VAL A 147 -2.39 13.78 24.89
C VAL A 147 -2.41 15.30 24.89
N CYS A 148 -3.09 15.88 23.92
CA CYS A 148 -3.45 17.29 23.88
C CYS A 148 -4.92 17.46 24.20
N ASN A 149 -5.33 18.65 24.65
CA ASN A 149 -6.72 18.93 25.02
C ASN A 149 -7.14 20.32 24.55
N ASP A 150 -8.34 20.41 23.97
CA ASP A 150 -9.08 21.66 23.84
C ASP A 150 -10.10 21.74 24.99
N PRO A 151 -9.88 22.60 26.01
CA PRO A 151 -10.73 22.65 27.17
C PRO A 151 -12.09 23.32 26.89
N VAL A 152 -12.24 24.06 25.77
CA VAL A 152 -13.49 24.75 25.40
C VAL A 152 -14.45 23.78 24.72
N LEU A 153 -13.91 22.98 23.80
CA LEU A 153 -14.66 21.90 23.13
C LEU A 153 -14.87 20.69 24.04
N GLY A 154 -14.00 20.48 25.02
CA GLY A 154 -13.92 19.24 25.77
C GLY A 154 -13.43 18.08 24.89
N LEU A 155 -12.40 18.35 24.09
CA LEU A 155 -11.85 17.39 23.12
C LEU A 155 -10.43 17.01 23.52
N ASP A 156 -10.17 15.72 23.74
CA ASP A 156 -8.83 15.18 23.82
C ASP A 156 -8.36 14.72 22.43
N VAL A 157 -7.13 15.10 22.06
CA VAL A 157 -6.45 14.71 20.82
C VAL A 157 -5.18 13.98 21.19
N ILE A 158 -5.11 12.70 20.83
CA ILE A 158 -4.01 11.80 21.17
C ILE A 158 -3.17 11.59 19.92
N LEU A 159 -1.93 12.10 19.95
CA LEU A 159 -0.94 11.95 18.91
C LEU A 159 -0.09 10.72 19.23
N SER A 160 -0.15 9.68 18.40
CA SER A 160 0.56 8.41 18.63
C SER A 160 1.73 8.26 17.66
N TYR A 161 2.89 7.88 18.19
CA TYR A 161 4.13 7.61 17.46
C TYR A 161 4.67 6.26 17.87
N SER A 162 4.82 5.34 16.91
CA SER A 162 5.47 4.06 17.17
C SER A 162 6.78 3.96 16.39
N VAL A 163 7.87 3.70 17.10
CA VAL A 163 9.24 3.71 16.57
C VAL A 163 9.71 2.28 16.37
N PHE A 164 10.00 1.92 15.13
CA PHE A 164 10.58 0.64 14.70
C PHE A 164 12.05 0.87 14.38
N GLU A 165 12.90 0.63 15.39
CA GLU A 165 14.31 1.04 15.32
C GLU A 165 15.08 0.39 14.17
N LYS A 166 14.87 -0.91 13.93
CA LYS A 166 15.66 -1.70 12.97
C LYS A 166 15.36 -1.31 11.53
N GLU A 167 14.11 -1.02 11.23
CA GLU A 167 13.59 -0.71 9.90
C GLU A 167 13.75 0.78 9.53
N ASP A 168 14.17 1.64 10.48
CA ASP A 168 14.23 3.10 10.33
C ASP A 168 12.86 3.72 10.02
N VAL A 169 11.81 3.25 10.73
CA VAL A 169 10.43 3.64 10.49
C VAL A 169 9.81 4.23 11.75
N ILE A 170 9.03 5.30 11.57
CA ILE A 170 8.12 5.86 12.59
C ILE A 170 6.72 5.82 12.02
N THR A 171 5.76 5.27 12.76
CA THR A 171 4.36 5.33 12.34
C THR A 171 3.58 6.34 13.18
N ARG A 172 2.58 6.97 12.55
CA ARG A 172 1.74 8.00 13.19
C ARG A 172 0.26 7.72 12.98
N ASN A 173 -0.51 7.97 14.00
CA ASN A 173 -1.97 8.07 13.92
C ASN A 173 -2.49 9.05 14.97
N VAL A 174 -3.74 9.46 14.83
CA VAL A 174 -4.40 10.39 15.75
C VAL A 174 -5.73 9.80 16.20
N LYS A 175 -5.96 9.84 17.51
CA LYS A 175 -7.27 9.53 18.08
C LYS A 175 -7.84 10.79 18.73
N VAL A 176 -9.09 11.09 18.44
CA VAL A 176 -9.82 12.16 19.11
C VAL A 176 -10.91 11.56 19.99
N VAL A 177 -11.13 12.15 21.18
CA VAL A 177 -12.15 11.69 22.13
C VAL A 177 -12.93 12.90 22.63
N ASN A 178 -14.25 12.87 22.46
CA ASN A 178 -15.14 13.88 23.02
C ASN A 178 -15.34 13.63 24.52
N THR A 179 -14.58 14.33 25.35
CA THR A 179 -14.68 14.27 26.82
C THR A 179 -15.69 15.27 27.38
N GLY A 180 -16.24 16.14 26.50
CA GLY A 180 -17.27 17.11 26.83
C GLY A 180 -18.68 16.50 26.86
N THR A 181 -19.68 17.38 27.01
CA THR A 181 -21.09 16.97 27.09
C THR A 181 -21.88 17.26 25.80
N LYS A 182 -21.31 18.02 24.89
CA LYS A 182 -21.92 18.43 23.63
C LYS A 182 -21.54 17.52 22.49
N LYS A 183 -22.42 17.40 21.49
CA LYS A 183 -22.10 16.72 20.25
C LYS A 183 -21.10 17.57 19.45
N LEU A 184 -20.06 16.94 18.95
CA LEU A 184 -19.08 17.52 18.03
C LEU A 184 -19.20 16.88 16.65
N LYS A 185 -18.71 17.57 15.62
CA LYS A 185 -18.61 17.04 14.27
C LYS A 185 -17.18 17.24 13.74
N ILE A 186 -16.51 16.16 13.43
CA ILE A 186 -15.22 16.19 12.75
C ILE A 186 -15.48 16.42 11.27
N GLU A 187 -14.88 17.46 10.67
CA GLU A 187 -14.99 17.77 9.24
C GLU A 187 -13.67 17.49 8.49
N LYS A 188 -12.58 17.36 9.23
CA LYS A 188 -11.26 16.98 8.72
C LYS A 188 -10.48 16.31 9.85
N ILE A 189 -9.78 15.24 9.53
CA ILE A 189 -8.78 14.63 10.39
C ILE A 189 -7.67 13.98 9.54
N TYR A 190 -6.45 14.48 9.67
CA TYR A 190 -5.26 13.89 9.08
C TYR A 190 -4.49 13.12 10.14
N SER A 191 -3.73 12.13 9.70
CA SER A 191 -2.99 11.24 10.59
C SER A 191 -1.57 11.72 10.87
N ALA A 192 -1.01 12.53 9.97
CA ALA A 192 0.35 13.04 10.08
C ALA A 192 0.47 14.47 9.57
N CYS A 193 1.37 15.22 10.23
CA CYS A 193 1.81 16.56 9.87
C CYS A 193 3.33 16.64 10.09
N LEU A 194 4.04 17.26 9.17
CA LEU A 194 5.48 17.50 9.25
C LEU A 194 5.78 18.89 8.70
N ASP A 195 6.20 19.80 9.55
CA ASP A 195 6.61 21.16 9.18
C ASP A 195 8.14 21.21 9.03
N MET A 196 8.62 21.66 7.86
CA MET A 196 10.05 21.78 7.53
C MET A 196 10.41 23.22 7.20
N ASP A 197 11.59 23.67 7.61
CA ASP A 197 12.11 25.02 7.42
C ASP A 197 12.73 25.27 6.03
N ASN A 198 12.52 24.40 5.08
CA ASN A 198 13.11 24.45 3.75
C ASN A 198 12.03 24.11 2.72
N ASP A 199 12.04 24.79 1.58
CA ASP A 199 11.11 24.58 0.46
C ASP A 199 11.81 24.05 -0.83
N ASP A 200 13.11 23.78 -0.76
CA ASP A 200 13.87 23.26 -1.91
C ASP A 200 13.75 21.74 -2.03
N PHE A 201 12.56 21.28 -2.44
CA PHE A 201 12.26 19.88 -2.65
C PHE A 201 11.60 19.62 -4.00
N ASP A 202 11.79 18.39 -4.49
CA ASP A 202 10.96 17.77 -5.49
C ASP A 202 9.96 16.83 -4.79
N MET A 203 8.69 16.86 -5.19
CA MET A 203 7.65 15.95 -4.71
C MET A 203 7.61 14.73 -5.63
N LEU A 204 7.88 13.57 -5.07
CA LEU A 204 7.75 12.28 -5.73
C LEU A 204 6.42 11.66 -5.37
N THR A 205 5.68 11.22 -6.39
CA THR A 205 4.36 10.59 -6.27
C THR A 205 4.23 9.44 -7.26
N LEU A 206 3.25 8.58 -7.05
CA LEU A 206 2.91 7.47 -7.94
C LEU A 206 1.52 7.73 -8.53
N CYS A 207 1.47 7.95 -9.84
CA CYS A 207 0.26 8.32 -10.54
C CYS A 207 0.03 7.42 -11.76
N GLY A 208 -1.19 7.38 -12.27
CA GLY A 208 -1.48 6.58 -13.46
C GLY A 208 -2.94 6.56 -13.87
N SER A 209 -3.36 5.42 -14.32
CA SER A 209 -4.74 5.09 -14.67
C SER A 209 -4.94 3.58 -14.60
N TRP A 210 -6.16 3.09 -14.82
CA TRP A 210 -6.37 1.67 -15.10
C TRP A 210 -5.42 1.19 -16.20
N ALA A 211 -4.75 0.06 -15.96
CA ALA A 211 -3.75 -0.57 -16.83
C ALA A 211 -2.43 0.23 -17.02
N ARG A 212 -2.20 1.26 -16.20
CA ARG A 212 -0.95 2.05 -16.13
C ARG A 212 -0.77 2.60 -14.71
N GLU A 213 -0.85 1.76 -13.71
CA GLU A 213 -0.83 2.13 -12.30
C GLU A 213 0.58 2.50 -11.84
N ARG A 214 0.66 3.39 -10.89
CA ARG A 214 1.86 3.72 -10.08
C ARG A 214 3.12 4.11 -10.87
N HIS A 215 2.97 4.79 -12.00
CA HIS A 215 4.12 5.39 -12.67
C HIS A 215 4.76 6.47 -11.80
N VAL A 216 6.08 6.47 -11.69
CA VAL A 216 6.84 7.41 -10.87
C VAL A 216 6.78 8.81 -11.49
N GLN A 217 6.37 9.80 -10.68
CA GLN A 217 6.25 11.19 -11.10
C GLN A 217 7.01 12.10 -10.15
N TYR A 218 7.79 13.04 -10.73
CA TYR A 218 8.46 14.11 -10.02
C TYR A 218 7.89 15.45 -10.41
N ARG A 219 7.71 16.33 -9.41
CA ARG A 219 7.37 17.73 -9.65
C ARG A 219 8.07 18.61 -8.61
N LYS A 220 8.71 19.70 -9.03
CA LYS A 220 9.22 20.66 -8.08
C LYS A 220 8.07 21.30 -7.33
N ILE A 221 8.17 21.36 -5.98
CA ILE A 221 7.17 22.07 -5.20
C ILE A 221 7.35 23.59 -5.35
N GLY A 222 6.26 24.31 -5.18
CA GLY A 222 6.22 25.76 -5.27
C GLY A 222 5.09 26.32 -4.42
N TYR A 223 4.95 27.62 -4.42
CA TYR A 223 4.00 28.35 -3.59
C TYR A 223 2.59 27.74 -3.62
N GLY A 224 2.00 27.55 -2.45
CA GLY A 224 0.71 26.93 -2.27
C GLY A 224 0.79 25.41 -2.15
N LYS A 225 -0.28 24.70 -2.50
CA LYS A 225 -0.44 23.26 -2.27
C LYS A 225 -0.21 22.44 -3.53
N GLN A 226 0.59 21.39 -3.39
CA GLN A 226 0.70 20.28 -4.34
C GLN A 226 0.26 19.01 -3.65
N MET A 227 -0.61 18.24 -4.29
CA MET A 227 -1.22 17.08 -3.65
C MET A 227 -1.43 15.90 -4.61
N VAL A 228 -1.61 14.73 -4.03
CA VAL A 228 -2.24 13.54 -4.58
C VAL A 228 -3.43 13.18 -3.71
N SER A 229 -4.52 12.71 -4.31
CA SER A 229 -5.74 12.44 -3.56
C SER A 229 -6.69 11.50 -4.29
N SER A 230 -7.60 10.90 -3.56
CA SER A 230 -8.75 10.18 -4.11
C SER A 230 -10.02 10.54 -3.34
N ILE A 231 -11.10 10.77 -4.10
CA ILE A 231 -12.48 10.86 -3.61
C ILE A 231 -13.34 9.79 -4.28
N ARG A 232 -12.74 8.68 -4.71
CA ARG A 232 -13.37 7.61 -5.49
C ARG A 232 -13.91 6.47 -4.62
N GLY A 233 -13.85 6.62 -3.30
CA GLY A 233 -14.18 5.55 -2.35
C GLY A 233 -13.10 4.45 -2.24
N GLU A 234 -11.99 4.63 -2.95
CA GLU A 234 -10.83 3.74 -2.98
C GLU A 234 -9.53 4.54 -3.11
N SER A 235 -8.38 3.89 -2.85
CA SER A 235 -7.05 4.51 -3.03
C SER A 235 -6.74 4.89 -4.47
N SER A 236 -7.26 4.17 -5.45
CA SER A 236 -7.39 4.45 -6.88
C SER A 236 -6.20 4.13 -7.80
N HIS A 237 -6.51 3.89 -9.08
CA HIS A 237 -5.49 3.73 -10.14
C HIS A 237 -4.76 5.05 -10.45
N GLN A 238 -5.44 6.20 -10.23
CA GLN A 238 -4.97 7.50 -10.72
C GLN A 238 -3.91 8.10 -9.83
N GLU A 239 -4.06 7.98 -8.54
CA GLU A 239 -3.13 8.51 -7.55
C GLU A 239 -3.00 7.54 -6.38
N HIS A 240 -1.77 7.39 -5.90
CA HIS A 240 -1.44 6.43 -4.84
C HIS A 240 -1.30 7.13 -3.48
N PRO A 241 -1.69 6.51 -2.36
CA PRO A 241 -1.61 7.12 -1.03
C PRO A 241 -0.16 7.20 -0.50
N PHE A 242 0.73 7.73 -1.33
CA PHE A 242 2.16 7.88 -1.07
C PHE A 242 2.65 9.25 -1.56
N VAL A 243 3.45 9.90 -0.73
CA VAL A 243 4.16 11.15 -1.06
C VAL A 243 5.55 11.09 -0.47
N ALA A 244 6.56 11.47 -1.25
CA ALA A 244 7.88 11.75 -0.73
C ALA A 244 8.36 13.14 -1.17
N LEU A 245 9.03 13.85 -0.27
CA LEU A 245 9.79 15.06 -0.58
C LEU A 245 11.26 14.69 -0.64
N THR A 246 11.90 14.99 -1.76
CA THR A 246 13.30 14.67 -2.02
C THR A 246 14.11 15.93 -2.26
N THR A 247 15.33 16.00 -1.77
CA THR A 247 16.25 17.08 -2.14
C THR A 247 16.54 17.03 -3.64
N PRO A 248 16.73 18.17 -4.31
CA PRO A 248 17.00 18.20 -5.76
C PRO A 248 18.18 17.33 -6.17
N GLY A 249 17.98 16.50 -7.20
CA GLY A 249 18.99 15.60 -7.69
C GLY A 249 19.20 14.33 -6.86
N THR A 250 18.25 13.98 -6.01
CA THR A 250 18.18 12.69 -5.33
C THR A 250 18.16 11.54 -6.34
N THR A 251 18.90 10.49 -6.04
CA THR A 251 19.00 9.26 -6.83
C THR A 251 18.67 8.04 -5.98
N GLN A 252 18.88 6.84 -6.53
CA GLN A 252 18.74 5.60 -5.77
C GLN A 252 19.75 5.48 -4.61
N GLU A 253 20.90 6.17 -4.67
CA GLU A 253 22.02 6.00 -3.74
C GLU A 253 22.38 7.25 -2.93
N ARG A 254 21.72 8.40 -3.18
CA ARG A 254 22.06 9.67 -2.54
C ARG A 254 20.88 10.64 -2.50
N GLY A 255 20.92 11.55 -1.55
CA GLY A 255 19.92 12.61 -1.33
C GLY A 255 19.00 12.31 -0.17
N ASP A 256 18.44 13.36 0.41
CA ASP A 256 17.49 13.22 1.50
C ASP A 256 16.09 12.95 0.96
N VAL A 257 15.40 12.02 1.60
CA VAL A 257 14.04 11.60 1.27
C VAL A 257 13.19 11.61 2.54
N TYR A 258 12.08 12.32 2.51
CA TYR A 258 11.05 12.32 3.55
C TYR A 258 9.77 11.72 2.97
N ALA A 259 9.44 10.50 3.33
CA ALA A 259 8.33 9.76 2.75
C ALA A 259 7.21 9.53 3.75
N MET A 260 5.96 9.63 3.27
CA MET A 260 4.74 9.24 3.99
C MET A 260 3.94 8.28 3.12
N HIS A 261 3.45 7.18 3.74
CA HIS A 261 2.58 6.21 3.09
C HIS A 261 1.41 5.86 4.00
N PHE A 262 0.19 5.89 3.48
CA PHE A 262 -1.04 5.79 4.25
C PHE A 262 -1.61 4.38 4.27
N ILE A 263 -1.77 3.78 5.44
CA ILE A 263 -2.40 2.45 5.61
C ILE A 263 -3.92 2.62 5.59
N TYR A 264 -4.44 2.90 4.38
CA TYR A 264 -5.87 3.09 4.18
C TYR A 264 -6.25 2.87 2.72
N SER A 265 -7.42 2.25 2.49
CA SER A 265 -7.88 1.86 1.15
C SER A 265 -9.04 2.72 0.64
N GLY A 266 -9.40 3.80 1.33
CA GLY A 266 -10.48 4.71 0.97
C GLY A 266 -10.00 6.08 0.49
N ASN A 267 -10.88 7.07 0.56
CA ASN A 267 -10.59 8.46 0.19
C ASN A 267 -9.44 9.04 1.02
N PHE A 268 -8.41 9.54 0.35
CA PHE A 268 -7.20 10.04 1.00
C PHE A 268 -6.72 11.34 0.38
N VAL A 269 -5.86 12.04 1.11
CA VAL A 269 -5.03 13.13 0.60
C VAL A 269 -3.63 13.04 1.19
N GLY A 270 -2.62 13.22 0.34
CA GLY A 270 -1.23 13.45 0.70
C GLY A 270 -0.75 14.72 0.01
N GLN A 271 -0.19 15.67 0.76
CA GLN A 271 0.12 16.99 0.18
C GLN A 271 1.33 17.64 0.82
N ALA A 272 1.91 18.60 0.08
CA ALA A 272 2.90 19.55 0.54
C ALA A 272 2.44 20.98 0.27
N GLU A 273 2.45 21.84 1.28
CA GLU A 273 2.13 23.26 1.18
C GLU A 273 3.39 24.09 1.40
N VAL A 274 3.77 24.92 0.42
CA VAL A 274 4.83 25.90 0.55
C VAL A 274 4.22 27.22 0.99
N THR A 275 4.69 27.76 2.11
CA THR A 275 4.16 28.96 2.75
C THR A 275 4.90 30.24 2.36
N GLN A 276 4.37 31.41 2.75
CA GLN A 276 5.02 32.73 2.55
C GLN A 276 6.36 32.87 3.28
N HIS A 277 6.69 31.97 4.17
CA HIS A 277 7.95 31.95 4.93
C HIS A 277 8.97 30.93 4.36
N ASN A 278 8.72 30.38 3.14
CA ASN A 278 9.51 29.32 2.51
C ASN A 278 9.65 28.08 3.42
N MET A 279 8.60 27.81 4.18
CA MET A 279 8.44 26.59 4.96
C MET A 279 7.56 25.62 4.17
N VAL A 280 7.73 24.32 4.42
CA VAL A 280 6.88 23.29 3.86
C VAL A 280 6.13 22.58 4.96
N ARG A 281 4.81 22.46 4.79
CA ARG A 281 3.97 21.55 5.58
C ARG A 281 3.60 20.35 4.75
N MET A 282 4.06 19.17 5.14
CA MET A 282 3.65 17.89 4.56
C MET A 282 2.59 17.24 5.44
N THR A 283 1.45 16.86 4.85
CA THR A 283 0.34 16.23 5.59
C THR A 283 -0.22 15.02 4.84
N MET A 284 -0.81 14.07 5.58
CA MET A 284 -1.47 12.89 5.03
C MET A 284 -2.61 12.42 5.93
N GLY A 285 -3.75 12.07 5.30
CA GLY A 285 -4.89 11.54 6.03
C GLY A 285 -6.12 11.28 5.16
N ILE A 286 -7.28 11.10 5.80
CA ILE A 286 -8.57 10.94 5.11
C ILE A 286 -8.90 12.25 4.37
N HIS A 287 -9.35 12.14 3.11
CA HIS A 287 -9.77 13.31 2.34
C HIS A 287 -10.98 13.98 3.00
N SER A 288 -10.92 15.30 3.16
CA SER A 288 -11.98 16.06 3.84
C SER A 288 -13.22 16.29 2.97
N ASP A 289 -13.08 16.24 1.64
CA ASP A 289 -14.24 16.32 0.76
C ASP A 289 -15.09 15.06 0.93
N GLU A 290 -16.39 15.24 1.04
CA GLU A 290 -17.35 14.16 1.24
C GLU A 290 -17.12 13.35 2.55
N PHE A 291 -16.42 13.95 3.54
CA PHE A 291 -16.18 13.35 4.84
C PHE A 291 -16.68 14.24 5.97
N SER A 292 -17.39 13.65 6.88
CA SER A 292 -17.55 14.17 8.23
C SER A 292 -17.89 13.02 9.17
N TRP A 293 -17.65 13.21 10.46
CA TRP A 293 -17.94 12.19 11.47
C TRP A 293 -18.59 12.85 12.68
N ASN A 294 -19.76 12.32 13.06
CA ASN A 294 -20.44 12.76 14.28
C ASN A 294 -19.77 12.13 15.51
N LEU A 295 -19.55 12.91 16.53
CA LEU A 295 -18.86 12.50 17.75
C LEU A 295 -19.70 12.88 18.97
N ALA A 296 -20.48 11.93 19.51
CA ALA A 296 -21.27 12.15 20.72
C ALA A 296 -20.36 12.23 21.95
N SER A 297 -20.92 12.69 23.09
CA SER A 297 -20.21 12.70 24.36
C SER A 297 -19.73 11.30 24.75
N GLY A 298 -18.46 11.17 25.07
CA GLY A 298 -17.79 9.92 25.42
C GLY A 298 -17.32 9.08 24.22
N GLU A 299 -17.65 9.46 22.99
CA GLU A 299 -17.20 8.75 21.79
C GLU A 299 -15.81 9.20 21.34
N GLY A 300 -15.15 8.34 20.55
CA GLY A 300 -13.88 8.62 19.92
C GLY A 300 -13.89 8.29 18.44
N PHE A 301 -12.96 8.92 17.70
CA PHE A 301 -12.64 8.60 16.31
C PHE A 301 -11.16 8.31 16.20
N GLN A 302 -10.81 7.21 15.52
CA GLN A 302 -9.45 6.77 15.26
C GLN A 302 -9.11 7.03 13.79
N SER A 303 -8.07 7.83 13.52
CA SER A 303 -7.55 7.97 12.16
C SER A 303 -6.74 6.74 11.73
N PRO A 304 -6.69 6.41 10.43
CA PRO A 304 -5.76 5.39 9.91
C PRO A 304 -4.30 5.78 10.15
N GLU A 305 -3.40 4.80 10.02
CA GLU A 305 -1.98 4.98 10.29
C GLU A 305 -1.21 5.51 9.06
N VAL A 306 -0.22 6.38 9.30
CA VAL A 306 0.79 6.80 8.32
C VAL A 306 2.13 6.19 8.69
N VAL A 307 2.81 5.61 7.72
CA VAL A 307 4.19 5.13 7.81
C VAL A 307 5.13 6.23 7.32
N MET A 308 6.09 6.64 8.15
CA MET A 308 7.09 7.66 7.84
C MET A 308 8.47 7.03 7.73
N VAL A 309 9.17 7.34 6.64
CA VAL A 309 10.56 6.94 6.41
C VAL A 309 11.40 8.16 6.05
N TYR A 310 12.52 8.32 6.71
CA TYR A 310 13.59 9.23 6.30
C TYR A 310 14.79 8.44 5.78
N SER A 311 15.40 8.90 4.70
CA SER A 311 16.65 8.36 4.17
C SER A 311 17.57 9.49 3.74
N ASP A 312 18.85 9.42 4.07
CA ASP A 312 19.93 10.29 3.55
C ASP A 312 20.79 9.57 2.51
N GLU A 313 20.43 8.33 2.18
CA GLU A 313 21.08 7.48 1.18
C GLU A 313 20.19 7.28 -0.06
N GLY A 314 19.31 8.24 -0.37
CA GLY A 314 18.44 8.25 -1.53
C GLY A 314 17.26 7.29 -1.45
N LEU A 315 16.65 7.06 -2.63
CA LEU A 315 15.42 6.27 -2.75
C LEU A 315 15.62 4.79 -2.43
N GLY A 316 16.76 4.21 -2.80
CA GLY A 316 17.01 2.79 -2.58
C GLY A 316 16.98 2.39 -1.10
N ARG A 317 17.48 3.25 -0.20
CA ARG A 317 17.39 3.02 1.25
C ARG A 317 15.95 3.14 1.74
N MET A 318 15.23 4.19 1.32
CA MET A 318 13.80 4.35 1.59
C MET A 318 13.01 3.09 1.17
N THR A 319 13.23 2.61 -0.06
CA THR A 319 12.59 1.41 -0.61
C THR A 319 12.82 0.19 0.29
N ARG A 320 14.06 -0.10 0.66
CA ARG A 320 14.37 -1.27 1.51
C ARG A 320 13.80 -1.14 2.92
N SER A 321 13.75 0.07 3.49
CA SER A 321 13.07 0.31 4.78
C SER A 321 11.58 -0.01 4.71
N PHE A 322 10.87 0.43 3.65
CA PHE A 322 9.46 0.06 3.44
C PHE A 322 9.28 -1.45 3.22
N HIS A 323 10.14 -2.08 2.40
CA HIS A 323 10.05 -3.51 2.13
C HIS A 323 10.19 -4.36 3.40
N ASP A 324 11.22 -4.07 4.20
CA ASP A 324 11.46 -4.80 5.45
C ASP A 324 10.34 -4.53 6.46
N PHE A 325 9.88 -3.29 6.55
CA PHE A 325 8.79 -2.92 7.43
C PHE A 325 7.49 -3.64 7.07
N TYR A 326 7.09 -3.66 5.80
CA TYR A 326 5.84 -4.33 5.41
C TYR A 326 5.90 -5.84 5.57
N ARG A 327 7.02 -6.47 5.23
CA ARG A 327 7.22 -7.91 5.49
C ARG A 327 7.12 -8.25 6.98
N ASN A 328 7.77 -7.47 7.83
CA ASN A 328 7.92 -7.81 9.24
C ASN A 328 6.75 -7.33 10.11
N HIS A 329 6.15 -6.18 9.77
CA HIS A 329 5.27 -5.44 10.67
C HIS A 329 3.90 -5.05 10.08
N LEU A 330 3.55 -5.49 8.86
CA LEU A 330 2.24 -5.21 8.27
C LEU A 330 1.53 -6.48 7.78
N ILE A 331 2.17 -7.27 6.94
CA ILE A 331 1.57 -8.46 6.33
C ILE A 331 1.47 -9.55 7.40
N ARG A 332 0.22 -9.96 7.74
CA ARG A 332 -0.04 -10.94 8.81
C ARG A 332 -0.04 -12.37 8.32
N SER A 333 -0.37 -12.58 7.04
CA SER A 333 -0.47 -13.92 6.45
C SER A 333 0.85 -14.67 6.54
N GLU A 334 0.82 -15.95 6.90
CA GLU A 334 1.99 -16.84 6.91
C GLU A 334 2.60 -17.03 5.51
N TYR A 335 1.79 -16.83 4.47
CA TYR A 335 2.27 -16.89 3.09
C TYR A 335 3.33 -15.84 2.75
N LYS A 336 3.50 -14.78 3.55
CA LYS A 336 4.59 -13.81 3.38
C LYS A 336 5.98 -14.46 3.45
N ASP A 337 6.10 -15.53 4.23
CA ASP A 337 7.35 -16.26 4.50
C ASP A 337 7.47 -17.57 3.70
N CYS A 338 6.47 -17.89 2.87
CA CYS A 338 6.39 -19.14 2.12
C CYS A 338 6.41 -18.91 0.60
N GLU A 339 6.92 -19.90 -0.12
CA GLU A 339 6.74 -19.98 -1.57
C GLU A 339 5.26 -20.16 -1.91
N ARG A 340 4.72 -19.34 -2.82
CA ARG A 340 3.34 -19.46 -3.27
C ARG A 340 3.24 -20.40 -4.44
N PRO A 341 2.12 -21.14 -4.57
CA PRO A 341 1.95 -22.03 -5.72
C PRO A 341 1.90 -21.24 -7.02
N ILE A 342 2.57 -21.73 -8.05
CA ILE A 342 2.45 -21.21 -9.41
C ILE A 342 1.01 -21.43 -9.88
N LEU A 343 0.31 -20.38 -10.22
CA LEU A 343 -1.08 -20.48 -10.65
C LEU A 343 -1.26 -20.30 -12.16
N ILE A 344 -2.37 -20.83 -12.69
CA ILE A 344 -2.93 -20.45 -13.97
C ILE A 344 -4.35 -19.96 -13.73
N ASN A 345 -4.65 -18.75 -14.22
CA ASN A 345 -5.98 -18.18 -14.18
C ASN A 345 -6.62 -18.33 -15.56
N ASN A 346 -7.91 -18.68 -15.62
CA ASN A 346 -8.59 -18.92 -16.89
C ASN A 346 -9.15 -17.64 -17.55
N TRP A 347 -9.06 -16.45 -16.93
CA TRP A 347 -9.71 -15.26 -17.46
C TRP A 347 -9.28 -14.95 -18.90
N GLU A 348 -8.00 -14.69 -19.15
CA GLU A 348 -7.51 -14.41 -20.50
C GLU A 348 -7.55 -15.62 -21.45
N ALA A 349 -7.67 -16.84 -20.91
CA ALA A 349 -7.80 -18.05 -21.71
C ALA A 349 -9.21 -18.22 -22.30
N THR A 350 -10.25 -17.86 -21.55
CA THR A 350 -11.64 -18.24 -21.88
C THR A 350 -12.66 -17.15 -21.71
N TYR A 351 -12.37 -16.11 -20.93
CA TYR A 351 -13.35 -15.14 -20.44
C TYR A 351 -14.59 -15.87 -19.85
N PHE A 352 -15.79 -15.53 -20.28
CA PHE A 352 -17.02 -16.18 -19.82
C PHE A 352 -17.32 -17.53 -20.51
N ASP A 353 -16.58 -17.90 -21.57
CA ASP A 353 -16.80 -19.11 -22.35
C ASP A 353 -16.00 -20.31 -21.79
N PHE A 354 -16.43 -20.82 -20.64
CA PHE A 354 -15.86 -22.04 -20.04
C PHE A 354 -16.93 -22.93 -19.42
N ASP A 355 -16.58 -24.20 -19.27
CA ASP A 355 -17.31 -25.21 -18.51
C ASP A 355 -16.32 -26.11 -17.76
N THR A 356 -16.88 -27.11 -17.06
CA THR A 356 -16.09 -28.10 -16.30
C THR A 356 -15.04 -28.80 -17.17
N ASP A 357 -15.39 -29.21 -18.40
CA ASP A 357 -14.49 -30.00 -19.24
C ASP A 357 -13.31 -29.15 -19.71
N LYS A 358 -13.56 -27.90 -20.13
CA LYS A 358 -12.52 -26.95 -20.55
C LYS A 358 -11.55 -26.60 -19.41
N LEU A 359 -12.07 -26.39 -18.20
CA LEU A 359 -11.23 -26.14 -17.02
C LEU A 359 -10.36 -27.35 -16.66
N LEU A 360 -10.87 -28.57 -16.79
CA LEU A 360 -10.12 -29.78 -16.55
C LEU A 360 -9.05 -30.03 -17.62
N ASP A 361 -9.28 -29.64 -18.87
CA ASP A 361 -8.27 -29.71 -19.94
C ASP A 361 -7.12 -28.74 -19.63
N ILE A 362 -7.43 -27.49 -19.27
CA ILE A 362 -6.42 -26.52 -18.81
C ILE A 362 -5.65 -27.07 -17.60
N ALA A 363 -6.35 -27.68 -16.62
CA ALA A 363 -5.71 -28.22 -15.42
C ALA A 363 -4.70 -29.35 -15.74
N ARG A 364 -5.03 -30.26 -16.68
CA ARG A 364 -4.13 -31.37 -17.07
C ARG A 364 -2.86 -30.85 -17.72
N ASP A 365 -2.99 -29.97 -18.71
CA ASP A 365 -1.84 -29.37 -19.41
C ASP A 365 -0.99 -28.52 -18.48
N ALA A 366 -1.64 -27.74 -17.58
CA ALA A 366 -0.95 -26.97 -16.56
C ALA A 366 -0.11 -27.86 -15.63
N LYS A 367 -0.67 -28.96 -15.16
CA LYS A 367 0.05 -29.93 -14.30
C LYS A 367 1.27 -30.52 -15.00
N GLU A 368 1.17 -30.86 -16.26
CA GLU A 368 2.29 -31.39 -17.05
C GLU A 368 3.42 -30.37 -17.23
N CYS A 369 3.10 -29.09 -17.17
CA CYS A 369 4.06 -28.00 -17.28
C CYS A 369 4.64 -27.54 -15.91
N GLY A 370 4.22 -28.16 -14.79
CA GLY A 370 4.73 -27.83 -13.45
C GLY A 370 3.96 -26.71 -12.76
N ILE A 371 2.81 -26.30 -13.28
CA ILE A 371 1.88 -25.37 -12.61
C ILE A 371 1.18 -26.11 -11.46
N GLU A 372 0.82 -25.43 -10.39
CA GLU A 372 0.43 -26.03 -9.11
C GLU A 372 -1.00 -25.68 -8.68
N MET A 373 -1.62 -24.66 -9.28
CA MET A 373 -2.95 -24.21 -8.92
C MET A 373 -3.73 -23.73 -10.16
N LEU A 374 -5.01 -24.15 -10.26
CA LEU A 374 -5.98 -23.57 -11.20
C LEU A 374 -6.86 -22.56 -10.46
N VAL A 375 -6.96 -21.35 -10.99
CA VAL A 375 -7.89 -20.31 -10.50
C VAL A 375 -9.04 -20.15 -11.50
N MET A 376 -10.26 -20.41 -11.04
CA MET A 376 -11.49 -20.15 -11.77
C MET A 376 -11.93 -18.70 -11.54
N ASP A 377 -11.79 -17.86 -12.56
CA ASP A 377 -12.12 -16.45 -12.53
C ASP A 377 -13.63 -16.18 -12.78
N ASP A 378 -14.04 -14.96 -13.13
CA ASP A 378 -15.43 -14.51 -13.27
C ASP A 378 -16.25 -15.40 -14.22
N GLY A 379 -17.54 -15.59 -13.91
CA GLY A 379 -18.49 -16.29 -14.77
C GLY A 379 -18.98 -17.66 -14.28
N TRP A 380 -18.62 -18.11 -13.08
CA TRP A 380 -18.98 -19.42 -12.53
C TRP A 380 -20.34 -19.45 -11.81
N PHE A 381 -20.97 -18.29 -11.54
CA PHE A 381 -22.15 -18.15 -10.68
C PHE A 381 -23.36 -17.57 -11.43
N GLY A 382 -24.56 -17.77 -10.89
CA GLY A 382 -25.80 -17.20 -11.39
C GLY A 382 -26.02 -17.42 -12.90
N LYS A 383 -26.35 -16.35 -13.60
CA LYS A 383 -26.45 -16.29 -15.08
C LYS A 383 -25.30 -15.49 -15.70
N ARG A 384 -24.17 -15.41 -15.01
CA ARG A 384 -23.00 -14.62 -15.36
C ARG A 384 -22.32 -15.14 -16.63
N ASN A 385 -22.81 -14.73 -17.79
CA ASN A 385 -22.21 -15.00 -19.11
C ASN A 385 -21.68 -13.72 -19.79
N SER A 386 -21.77 -12.59 -19.10
CA SER A 386 -21.31 -11.26 -19.50
C SER A 386 -21.16 -10.38 -18.26
N ASP A 387 -20.57 -9.20 -18.42
CA ASP A 387 -20.28 -8.25 -17.35
C ASP A 387 -21.54 -7.64 -16.69
N ASP A 388 -22.70 -7.74 -17.31
CA ASP A 388 -23.90 -6.98 -17.00
C ASP A 388 -24.91 -7.71 -16.12
N SER A 389 -24.56 -8.89 -15.56
CA SER A 389 -25.51 -9.72 -14.83
C SER A 389 -24.97 -10.34 -13.55
N SER A 390 -25.89 -10.72 -12.65
CA SER A 390 -25.75 -11.67 -11.54
C SER A 390 -24.80 -11.32 -10.40
N LEU A 391 -24.09 -10.18 -10.39
CA LEU A 391 -23.34 -9.78 -9.19
C LEU A 391 -24.29 -9.64 -7.99
N GLY A 392 -23.93 -10.24 -6.87
CA GLY A 392 -24.76 -10.41 -5.68
C GLY A 392 -25.40 -11.80 -5.55
N ASP A 393 -25.54 -12.55 -6.64
CA ASP A 393 -26.15 -13.90 -6.65
C ASP A 393 -25.06 -14.99 -6.66
N TRP A 394 -24.38 -15.16 -5.55
CA TRP A 394 -23.24 -16.09 -5.41
C TRP A 394 -23.69 -17.56 -5.31
N VAL A 395 -24.35 -18.04 -6.37
CA VAL A 395 -24.85 -19.41 -6.49
C VAL A 395 -24.22 -20.07 -7.70
N VAL A 396 -23.61 -21.26 -7.51
CA VAL A 396 -22.92 -21.98 -8.58
C VAL A 396 -23.83 -22.21 -9.78
N ASN A 397 -23.35 -21.88 -10.98
CA ASN A 397 -24.02 -22.18 -12.24
C ASN A 397 -23.76 -23.64 -12.61
N GLU A 398 -24.71 -24.54 -12.32
CA GLU A 398 -24.56 -25.98 -12.59
C GLU A 398 -24.63 -26.36 -14.07
N GLU A 399 -25.09 -25.46 -14.96
CA GLU A 399 -25.03 -25.67 -16.41
C GLU A 399 -23.58 -25.61 -16.91
N LYS A 400 -22.79 -24.66 -16.35
CA LYS A 400 -21.34 -24.54 -16.62
C LYS A 400 -20.53 -25.52 -15.78
N ILE A 401 -20.77 -25.54 -14.47
CA ILE A 401 -20.04 -26.36 -13.50
C ILE A 401 -20.82 -27.65 -13.23
N LYS A 402 -20.72 -28.56 -14.20
CA LYS A 402 -21.48 -29.82 -14.21
C LYS A 402 -21.14 -30.67 -12.99
N GLY A 403 -22.15 -31.01 -12.20
CA GLY A 403 -22.02 -31.77 -10.96
C GLY A 403 -21.64 -30.95 -9.75
N GLY A 404 -21.65 -29.62 -9.87
CA GLY A 404 -21.44 -28.65 -8.80
C GLY A 404 -19.95 -28.35 -8.51
N LEU A 405 -19.71 -27.30 -7.73
CA LEU A 405 -18.38 -26.80 -7.44
C LEU A 405 -17.49 -27.83 -6.74
N LYS A 406 -18.03 -28.55 -5.76
CA LYS A 406 -17.28 -29.55 -5.02
C LYS A 406 -16.69 -30.64 -5.93
N ASN A 407 -17.49 -31.11 -6.90
CA ASN A 407 -17.03 -32.13 -7.86
C ASN A 407 -15.91 -31.60 -8.77
N LEU A 408 -15.99 -30.32 -9.22
CA LEU A 408 -14.91 -29.69 -9.98
C LEU A 408 -13.62 -29.59 -9.16
N VAL A 409 -13.72 -29.07 -7.93
CA VAL A 409 -12.57 -28.91 -7.03
C VAL A 409 -11.90 -30.24 -6.73
N GLU A 410 -12.67 -31.29 -6.42
CA GLU A 410 -12.14 -32.64 -6.18
C GLU A 410 -11.40 -33.19 -7.41
N LYS A 411 -11.95 -33.02 -8.63
CA LYS A 411 -11.28 -33.45 -9.87
C LYS A 411 -9.99 -32.69 -10.14
N VAL A 412 -9.94 -31.39 -9.87
CA VAL A 412 -8.72 -30.57 -10.00
C VAL A 412 -7.67 -31.04 -8.98
N ASN A 413 -8.10 -31.31 -7.75
CA ASN A 413 -7.20 -31.86 -6.71
C ASN A 413 -6.70 -33.26 -7.06
N ASP A 414 -7.52 -34.12 -7.69
CA ASP A 414 -7.14 -35.47 -8.16
C ASP A 414 -6.09 -35.40 -9.28
N ILE A 415 -6.11 -34.35 -10.12
CA ILE A 415 -5.04 -34.06 -11.10
C ILE A 415 -3.74 -33.65 -10.38
N GLY A 416 -3.81 -33.22 -9.13
CA GLY A 416 -2.69 -32.79 -8.31
C GLY A 416 -2.44 -31.28 -8.33
N LEU A 417 -3.48 -30.49 -8.63
CA LEU A 417 -3.47 -29.04 -8.52
C LEU A 417 -4.30 -28.57 -7.32
N LYS A 418 -3.92 -27.44 -6.73
CA LYS A 418 -4.79 -26.68 -5.83
C LYS A 418 -5.86 -25.94 -6.63
N PHE A 419 -6.92 -25.49 -5.96
CA PHE A 419 -8.00 -24.78 -6.60
C PHE A 419 -8.20 -23.39 -5.99
N GLY A 420 -8.35 -22.38 -6.84
CA GLY A 420 -8.69 -21.00 -6.47
C GLY A 420 -9.98 -20.52 -7.13
N ILE A 421 -10.59 -19.50 -6.56
CA ILE A 421 -11.85 -18.94 -7.02
C ILE A 421 -11.87 -17.42 -6.92
N TRP A 422 -12.55 -16.75 -7.84
CA TRP A 422 -12.74 -15.31 -7.89
C TRP A 422 -14.10 -14.89 -7.30
N PHE A 423 -14.14 -13.74 -6.62
CA PHE A 423 -15.33 -13.06 -6.14
C PHE A 423 -15.23 -11.55 -6.32
N GLU A 424 -16.37 -10.89 -6.52
CA GLU A 424 -16.56 -9.43 -6.47
C GLU A 424 -17.74 -9.09 -5.54
N PRO A 425 -17.62 -9.32 -4.22
CA PRO A 425 -18.77 -9.33 -3.31
C PRO A 425 -19.26 -7.94 -2.90
N GLU A 426 -18.55 -6.89 -3.27
CA GLU A 426 -18.88 -5.50 -2.96
C GLU A 426 -19.85 -4.88 -3.98
N MET A 427 -20.16 -5.60 -5.07
CA MET A 427 -20.96 -5.11 -6.18
C MET A 427 -22.28 -5.86 -6.32
N ILE A 428 -23.25 -5.22 -7.00
CA ILE A 428 -24.56 -5.76 -7.25
C ILE A 428 -25.03 -5.39 -8.66
N SER A 429 -25.53 -6.37 -9.43
CA SER A 429 -26.07 -6.13 -10.76
C SER A 429 -27.55 -5.72 -10.70
N PRO A 430 -28.00 -4.82 -11.58
CA PRO A 430 -29.42 -4.42 -11.65
C PRO A 430 -30.40 -5.58 -11.89
N ASP A 431 -29.97 -6.62 -12.58
CA ASP A 431 -30.79 -7.80 -12.91
C ASP A 431 -30.69 -8.93 -11.88
N SER A 432 -29.81 -8.81 -10.86
CA SER A 432 -29.64 -9.84 -9.83
C SER A 432 -30.91 -10.07 -9.01
N GLU A 433 -31.08 -11.28 -8.49
CA GLU A 433 -32.17 -11.60 -7.57
C GLU A 433 -32.00 -10.85 -6.23
N LEU A 434 -30.74 -10.58 -5.83
CA LEU A 434 -30.45 -9.74 -4.67
C LEU A 434 -30.99 -8.32 -4.85
N TYR A 435 -30.70 -7.65 -5.97
CA TYR A 435 -31.18 -6.29 -6.23
C TYR A 435 -32.70 -6.22 -6.33
N LYS A 436 -33.34 -7.20 -6.98
CA LYS A 436 -34.82 -7.28 -7.04
C LYS A 436 -35.46 -7.37 -5.66
N LYS A 437 -34.80 -8.08 -4.72
CA LYS A 437 -35.27 -8.27 -3.35
C LYS A 437 -34.94 -7.07 -2.46
N HIS A 438 -33.77 -6.50 -2.62
CA HIS A 438 -33.22 -5.42 -1.80
C HIS A 438 -32.65 -4.28 -2.69
N PRO A 439 -33.48 -3.55 -3.44
CA PRO A 439 -33.00 -2.42 -4.24
C PRO A 439 -32.44 -1.29 -3.37
N ASP A 440 -32.84 -1.24 -2.11
CA ASP A 440 -32.39 -0.32 -1.08
C ASP A 440 -30.99 -0.63 -0.54
N TRP A 441 -30.38 -1.75 -0.92
CA TRP A 441 -29.00 -2.09 -0.54
C TRP A 441 -27.96 -1.58 -1.55
N ALA A 442 -28.36 -0.96 -2.63
CA ALA A 442 -27.43 -0.28 -3.53
C ALA A 442 -27.21 1.17 -3.10
N ILE A 443 -25.96 1.62 -3.10
CA ILE A 443 -25.60 3.04 -2.89
C ILE A 443 -26.31 3.86 -3.96
N SER A 444 -27.17 4.80 -3.56
CA SER A 444 -27.94 5.66 -4.47
C SER A 444 -28.46 6.92 -3.78
N ILE A 445 -28.65 7.99 -4.55
CA ILE A 445 -29.25 9.23 -4.08
C ILE A 445 -30.76 9.19 -4.32
N PRO A 446 -31.61 9.32 -3.28
CA PRO A 446 -33.05 9.28 -3.43
C PRO A 446 -33.57 10.25 -4.51
N GLY A 447 -34.36 9.70 -5.44
CA GLY A 447 -34.93 10.47 -6.55
C GLY A 447 -34.02 10.66 -7.77
N ARG A 448 -32.82 10.07 -7.75
CA ARG A 448 -31.94 9.94 -8.91
C ARG A 448 -31.84 8.47 -9.32
N GLU A 449 -31.63 8.23 -10.60
CA GLU A 449 -31.21 6.91 -11.07
C GLU A 449 -29.79 6.66 -10.61
N ALA A 450 -29.49 5.48 -10.06
CA ALA A 450 -28.16 5.12 -9.62
C ALA A 450 -27.19 5.05 -10.82
N THR A 451 -25.98 5.54 -10.62
CA THR A 451 -24.96 5.58 -11.68
C THR A 451 -24.38 4.21 -11.92
N LEU A 452 -24.47 3.72 -13.16
CA LEU A 452 -23.77 2.51 -13.59
C LEU A 452 -22.32 2.81 -13.94
N CYS A 453 -21.43 1.95 -13.49
CA CYS A 453 -20.08 1.85 -13.99
C CYS A 453 -19.79 0.37 -14.19
N ARG A 454 -19.27 -0.04 -15.35
CA ARG A 454 -19.08 -1.43 -15.74
C ARG A 454 -20.37 -2.27 -15.56
N ALA A 455 -21.52 -1.68 -15.92
CA ALA A 455 -22.87 -2.29 -15.83
C ALA A 455 -23.28 -2.77 -14.42
N GLN A 456 -22.70 -2.24 -13.35
CA GLN A 456 -22.96 -2.66 -11.96
C GLN A 456 -23.15 -1.47 -11.03
N TYR A 457 -23.87 -1.71 -9.92
CA TYR A 457 -23.99 -0.82 -8.76
C TYR A 457 -23.05 -1.26 -7.63
N VAL A 458 -22.88 -0.38 -6.66
CA VAL A 458 -22.14 -0.67 -5.41
C VAL A 458 -23.13 -1.10 -4.33
N LEU A 459 -22.83 -2.20 -3.65
CA LEU A 459 -23.57 -2.64 -2.48
C LEU A 459 -23.28 -1.71 -1.29
N ASP A 460 -24.31 -1.23 -0.59
CA ASP A 460 -24.15 -0.35 0.56
C ASP A 460 -23.65 -1.15 1.79
N LEU A 461 -22.33 -1.27 1.90
CA LEU A 461 -21.70 -1.99 3.02
C LEU A 461 -21.73 -1.19 4.33
N SER A 462 -22.19 0.08 4.34
CA SER A 462 -22.50 0.79 5.58
C SER A 462 -23.73 0.20 6.29
N ASN A 463 -24.55 -0.55 5.54
CA ASN A 463 -25.64 -1.35 6.07
C ASN A 463 -25.11 -2.73 6.53
N PRO A 464 -25.14 -3.05 7.84
CA PRO A 464 -24.62 -4.32 8.37
C PRO A 464 -25.29 -5.56 7.76
N GLU A 465 -26.58 -5.50 7.41
CA GLU A 465 -27.31 -6.63 6.80
C GLU A 465 -26.77 -6.94 5.40
N ALA A 466 -26.47 -5.90 4.61
CA ALA A 466 -25.87 -6.05 3.29
C ALA A 466 -24.43 -6.59 3.37
N ALA A 467 -23.63 -6.07 4.30
CA ALA A 467 -22.26 -6.54 4.54
C ALA A 467 -22.23 -7.99 5.03
N ASP A 468 -23.13 -8.37 5.95
CA ASP A 468 -23.24 -9.76 6.42
C ASP A 468 -23.68 -10.71 5.31
N TYR A 469 -24.62 -10.30 4.48
CA TYR A 469 -25.04 -11.09 3.30
C TYR A 469 -23.87 -11.34 2.35
N ALA A 470 -23.11 -10.30 2.03
CA ALA A 470 -21.96 -10.41 1.15
C ALA A 470 -20.91 -11.38 1.71
N TYR A 471 -20.55 -11.21 2.99
CA TYR A 471 -19.63 -12.12 3.68
C TYR A 471 -20.11 -13.57 3.71
N GLU A 472 -21.34 -13.82 4.17
CA GLU A 472 -21.89 -15.19 4.31
C GLU A 472 -22.03 -15.88 2.96
N SER A 473 -22.27 -15.13 1.89
CA SER A 473 -22.33 -15.68 0.53
C SER A 473 -20.98 -16.23 0.10
N VAL A 474 -19.90 -15.50 0.33
CA VAL A 474 -18.52 -15.95 0.06
C VAL A 474 -18.15 -17.13 0.98
N ALA A 475 -18.37 -16.99 2.29
CA ALA A 475 -18.03 -18.02 3.28
C ALA A 475 -18.76 -19.34 3.03
N LYS A 476 -20.00 -19.28 2.57
CA LYS A 476 -20.79 -20.47 2.19
C LYS A 476 -20.15 -21.26 1.06
N ILE A 477 -19.62 -20.56 0.04
CA ILE A 477 -18.91 -21.19 -1.08
C ILE A 477 -17.61 -21.83 -0.58
N LEU A 478 -16.84 -21.11 0.23
CA LEU A 478 -15.58 -21.64 0.77
C LEU A 478 -15.78 -22.87 1.68
N ARG A 479 -16.85 -22.90 2.47
CA ARG A 479 -17.22 -24.07 3.30
C ARG A 479 -17.67 -25.28 2.47
N SER A 480 -18.05 -25.09 1.20
CA SER A 480 -18.63 -26.14 0.34
C SER A 480 -17.60 -27.06 -0.31
N ALA A 481 -16.35 -26.61 -0.45
CA ALA A 481 -15.28 -27.33 -1.12
C ALA A 481 -13.90 -26.94 -0.60
N PRO A 482 -12.83 -27.76 -0.78
CA PRO A 482 -11.49 -27.44 -0.34
C PRO A 482 -10.83 -26.41 -1.27
N ILE A 483 -11.23 -25.16 -1.15
CA ILE A 483 -10.71 -24.03 -1.91
C ILE A 483 -9.48 -23.48 -1.18
N TYR A 484 -8.39 -23.31 -1.92
CA TYR A 484 -7.09 -22.87 -1.35
C TYR A 484 -6.84 -21.38 -1.50
N TYR A 485 -7.41 -20.74 -2.55
CA TYR A 485 -7.11 -19.37 -2.93
C TYR A 485 -8.40 -18.61 -3.28
N VAL A 486 -8.43 -17.34 -2.89
CA VAL A 486 -9.47 -16.39 -3.27
C VAL A 486 -8.84 -15.17 -3.93
N LYS A 487 -9.32 -14.80 -5.13
CA LYS A 487 -9.13 -13.48 -5.73
C LYS A 487 -10.36 -12.64 -5.40
N TRP A 488 -10.16 -11.65 -4.52
CA TRP A 488 -11.19 -10.69 -4.09
C TRP A 488 -11.10 -9.43 -4.92
N ASP A 489 -12.09 -9.17 -5.74
CA ASP A 489 -12.11 -8.09 -6.72
C ASP A 489 -13.13 -7.00 -6.39
N MET A 490 -12.92 -5.82 -6.99
CA MET A 490 -13.81 -4.66 -6.96
C MET A 490 -13.60 -3.84 -8.23
N ASN A 491 -14.55 -3.87 -9.19
CA ASN A 491 -14.31 -3.38 -10.55
C ASN A 491 -14.98 -2.05 -10.86
N ARG A 492 -15.16 -1.17 -9.88
CA ARG A 492 -15.62 0.19 -10.11
C ARG A 492 -15.34 1.09 -8.92
N GLN A 493 -15.25 2.41 -9.17
CA GLN A 493 -15.21 3.43 -8.15
C GLN A 493 -16.59 3.65 -7.52
N LEU A 494 -16.61 4.17 -6.28
CA LEU A 494 -17.80 4.62 -5.60
C LEU A 494 -18.21 6.01 -6.10
N CYS A 495 -19.49 6.18 -6.28
CA CYS A 495 -20.14 7.47 -6.54
C CYS A 495 -21.55 7.43 -5.94
N ASP A 496 -22.38 8.45 -6.21
CA ASP A 496 -23.73 8.55 -5.67
C ASP A 496 -23.75 8.44 -4.15
N MET A 497 -23.08 9.39 -3.47
CA MET A 497 -22.99 9.40 -2.01
C MET A 497 -24.38 9.50 -1.36
N GLY A 498 -25.02 8.37 -1.17
CA GLY A 498 -26.32 8.25 -0.53
C GLY A 498 -26.57 6.82 -0.06
N SER A 499 -26.90 6.69 1.22
CA SER A 499 -27.29 5.44 1.86
C SER A 499 -28.72 5.55 2.36
N THR A 500 -29.54 4.54 2.08
CA THR A 500 -30.90 4.44 2.65
C THR A 500 -30.86 3.99 4.12
N TYR A 501 -29.76 3.41 4.56
CA TYR A 501 -29.52 2.95 5.92
C TYR A 501 -29.09 4.08 6.87
N LEU A 502 -28.21 4.97 6.40
CA LEU A 502 -27.69 6.05 7.23
C LEU A 502 -28.72 7.20 7.36
N ASP A 503 -28.77 7.81 8.55
CA ASP A 503 -29.57 9.01 8.76
C ASP A 503 -28.99 10.20 7.97
N LYS A 504 -29.78 11.30 7.87
CA LYS A 504 -29.38 12.48 7.07
C LYS A 504 -28.12 13.19 7.56
N ASP A 505 -27.82 13.10 8.85
CA ASP A 505 -26.68 13.78 9.46
C ASP A 505 -25.40 12.95 9.34
N SER A 506 -25.52 11.65 9.01
CA SER A 506 -24.42 10.67 8.88
C SER A 506 -24.08 10.31 7.43
N GLN A 507 -24.72 10.91 6.42
CA GLN A 507 -24.47 10.59 5.01
C GLN A 507 -23.00 10.78 4.59
N GLN A 508 -22.29 11.76 5.14
CA GLN A 508 -20.87 11.99 4.88
C GLN A 508 -19.92 11.02 5.61
N GLU A 509 -20.45 10.08 6.38
CA GLU A 509 -19.70 8.97 6.97
C GLU A 509 -19.64 7.75 6.03
N LEU A 510 -20.45 7.72 4.95
CA LEU A 510 -20.71 6.58 4.09
C LEU A 510 -19.42 5.93 3.59
N PHE A 511 -18.53 6.66 2.96
CA PHE A 511 -17.34 6.08 2.33
C PHE A 511 -16.35 5.53 3.36
N HIS A 512 -16.21 6.20 4.52
CA HIS A 512 -15.37 5.66 5.58
C HIS A 512 -16.00 4.39 6.20
N ARG A 513 -17.32 4.41 6.46
CA ARG A 513 -18.05 3.23 6.96
C ARG A 513 -17.98 2.04 5.99
N TYR A 514 -18.07 2.33 4.69
CA TYR A 514 -17.89 1.32 3.64
C TYR A 514 -16.53 0.63 3.75
N VAL A 515 -15.44 1.40 3.83
CA VAL A 515 -14.07 0.85 3.95
C VAL A 515 -13.91 0.04 5.24
N LEU A 516 -14.46 0.51 6.37
CA LEU A 516 -14.44 -0.24 7.63
C LEU A 516 -15.20 -1.57 7.52
N ALA A 517 -16.28 -1.61 6.77
CA ALA A 517 -17.03 -2.84 6.51
C ALA A 517 -16.25 -3.83 5.63
N VAL A 518 -15.54 -3.34 4.58
CA VAL A 518 -14.63 -4.17 3.77
C VAL A 518 -13.54 -4.78 4.66
N TYR A 519 -12.90 -3.99 5.50
CA TYR A 519 -11.90 -4.49 6.43
C TYR A 519 -12.47 -5.54 7.40
N ASN A 520 -13.67 -5.31 7.91
CA ASN A 520 -14.34 -6.29 8.78
C ASN A 520 -14.62 -7.61 8.05
N MET A 521 -15.10 -7.55 6.78
CA MET A 521 -15.33 -8.76 5.99
C MET A 521 -14.02 -9.53 5.75
N GLN A 522 -12.94 -8.83 5.39
CA GLN A 522 -11.63 -9.46 5.19
C GLN A 522 -11.04 -10.01 6.49
N GLU A 523 -11.20 -9.31 7.63
CA GLU A 523 -10.78 -9.81 8.94
C GLU A 523 -11.53 -11.10 9.33
N ARG A 524 -12.83 -11.14 9.09
CA ARG A 524 -13.65 -12.36 9.30
C ARG A 524 -13.17 -13.49 8.40
N LEU A 525 -12.87 -13.18 7.13
CA LEU A 525 -12.43 -14.18 6.15
C LEU A 525 -11.11 -14.84 6.56
N VAL A 526 -10.07 -14.04 6.87
CA VAL A 526 -8.77 -14.59 7.28
C VAL A 526 -8.78 -15.22 8.65
N THR A 527 -9.77 -14.89 9.49
CA THR A 527 -9.96 -15.51 10.80
C THR A 527 -10.67 -16.86 10.69
N GLU A 528 -11.70 -16.97 9.86
CA GLU A 528 -12.46 -18.21 9.66
C GLU A 528 -11.69 -19.20 8.78
N PHE A 529 -10.92 -18.72 7.81
CA PHE A 529 -10.14 -19.54 6.86
C PHE A 529 -8.65 -19.17 6.95
N PRO A 530 -7.94 -19.53 8.02
CA PRO A 530 -6.57 -19.08 8.26
C PRO A 530 -5.56 -19.60 7.21
N ASP A 531 -5.84 -20.76 6.60
CA ASP A 531 -4.99 -21.37 5.56
C ASP A 531 -5.30 -20.85 4.14
N LEU A 532 -6.23 -19.89 4.01
CA LEU A 532 -6.63 -19.33 2.72
C LEU A 532 -5.57 -18.36 2.20
N LEU A 533 -5.08 -18.57 0.98
CA LEU A 533 -4.29 -17.59 0.26
C LEU A 533 -5.23 -16.54 -0.36
N LEU A 534 -5.27 -15.36 0.23
CA LEU A 534 -6.08 -14.24 -0.25
C LEU A 534 -5.24 -13.34 -1.16
N GLU A 535 -5.75 -13.03 -2.35
CA GLU A 535 -5.25 -12.00 -3.24
C GLU A 535 -6.32 -10.94 -3.47
N ASN A 536 -6.01 -9.68 -3.18
CA ASN A 536 -6.91 -8.58 -3.51
C ASN A 536 -6.70 -8.13 -4.96
N CYS A 537 -7.79 -7.69 -5.59
CA CYS A 537 -7.85 -7.07 -6.89
C CYS A 537 -8.85 -5.91 -6.84
N SER A 538 -8.69 -4.90 -7.67
CA SER A 538 -9.67 -3.83 -7.82
C SER A 538 -9.55 -3.26 -9.23
N GLY A 539 -10.11 -3.99 -10.22
CA GLY A 539 -9.88 -3.69 -11.61
C GLY A 539 -8.37 -3.54 -11.88
N GLY A 540 -7.57 -4.53 -11.51
CA GLY A 540 -6.13 -4.40 -11.39
C GLY A 540 -5.70 -3.86 -10.03
N GLY A 541 -4.85 -2.85 -10.02
CA GLY A 541 -4.15 -2.35 -8.85
C GLY A 541 -4.73 -1.11 -8.17
N ALA A 542 -6.04 -0.79 -8.30
CA ALA A 542 -6.60 0.41 -7.66
C ALA A 542 -6.45 0.43 -6.14
N ARG A 543 -6.61 -0.72 -5.50
CA ARG A 543 -6.39 -0.89 -4.05
C ARG A 543 -5.12 -1.70 -3.76
N PHE A 544 -4.09 -1.55 -4.58
CA PHE A 544 -2.76 -2.04 -4.22
C PHE A 544 -2.18 -1.09 -3.17
N ASP A 545 -2.62 -1.23 -1.94
CA ASP A 545 -2.29 -0.34 -0.83
C ASP A 545 -1.99 -1.12 0.46
N PRO A 546 -1.37 -0.49 1.46
CA PRO A 546 -0.97 -1.20 2.68
C PRO A 546 -2.17 -1.59 3.56
N GLY A 547 -3.34 -0.97 3.38
CA GLY A 547 -4.56 -1.38 4.07
C GLY A 547 -5.01 -2.77 3.65
N MET A 548 -5.01 -3.06 2.34
CA MET A 548 -5.34 -4.39 1.81
C MET A 548 -4.22 -5.41 2.08
N LEU A 549 -2.95 -5.00 2.04
CA LEU A 549 -1.82 -5.89 2.37
C LEU A 549 -1.83 -6.41 3.81
N TYR A 550 -2.50 -5.72 4.73
CA TYR A 550 -2.68 -6.20 6.09
C TYR A 550 -3.46 -7.52 6.16
N TYR A 551 -4.36 -7.76 5.19
CA TYR A 551 -5.20 -8.95 5.11
C TYR A 551 -4.69 -9.97 4.10
N SER A 552 -4.09 -9.52 3.01
CA SER A 552 -3.60 -10.37 1.91
C SER A 552 -2.10 -10.26 1.71
N PRO A 553 -1.36 -11.36 1.51
CA PRO A 553 0.09 -11.32 1.32
C PRO A 553 0.50 -10.83 -0.07
N GLN A 554 -0.44 -10.71 -0.99
CA GLN A 554 -0.24 -10.30 -2.39
C GLN A 554 -1.48 -9.62 -2.94
N ILE A 555 -1.28 -8.76 -3.94
CA ILE A 555 -2.34 -8.03 -4.63
C ILE A 555 -2.08 -8.09 -6.14
N TRP A 556 -3.13 -8.24 -6.94
CA TRP A 556 -3.04 -8.13 -8.39
C TRP A 556 -2.56 -6.75 -8.80
N CYS A 557 -1.42 -6.70 -9.48
CA CYS A 557 -0.68 -5.45 -9.67
C CYS A 557 -1.34 -4.53 -10.69
N SER A 558 -1.85 -5.11 -11.79
CA SER A 558 -2.49 -4.41 -12.89
C SER A 558 -3.19 -5.40 -13.81
N ASP A 559 -4.31 -5.01 -14.40
CA ASP A 559 -4.96 -5.75 -15.49
C ASP A 559 -4.16 -5.70 -16.80
N ASP A 560 -3.18 -4.79 -16.90
CA ASP A 560 -2.22 -4.87 -17.99
C ASP A 560 -1.19 -5.96 -17.70
N THR A 561 -1.23 -7.01 -18.49
CA THR A 561 -0.34 -8.17 -18.39
C THR A 561 0.80 -8.14 -19.41
N ASP A 562 0.91 -7.07 -20.22
CA ASP A 562 2.04 -6.88 -21.13
C ASP A 562 3.35 -6.69 -20.36
N ALA A 563 4.35 -7.54 -20.65
CA ALA A 563 5.60 -7.54 -19.90
C ALA A 563 6.38 -6.22 -19.98
N ILE A 564 6.22 -5.44 -21.06
CA ILE A 564 6.93 -4.18 -21.22
C ILE A 564 6.25 -3.06 -20.44
N GLU A 565 4.90 -2.97 -20.48
CA GLU A 565 4.15 -2.03 -19.64
C GLU A 565 4.37 -2.35 -18.14
N ARG A 566 4.45 -3.65 -17.78
CA ARG A 566 4.73 -4.10 -16.43
C ARG A 566 6.10 -3.64 -15.89
N LEU A 567 7.08 -3.32 -16.75
CA LEU A 567 8.36 -2.76 -16.28
C LEU A 567 8.15 -1.45 -15.53
N GLU A 568 7.32 -0.53 -16.05
CA GLU A 568 7.03 0.74 -15.38
C GLU A 568 6.07 0.58 -14.19
N ILE A 569 5.02 -0.24 -14.33
CA ILE A 569 4.05 -0.52 -13.28
C ILE A 569 4.73 -1.18 -12.07
N GLN A 570 5.59 -2.18 -12.32
CA GLN A 570 6.32 -2.89 -11.27
C GLN A 570 7.46 -2.05 -10.68
N GLU A 571 8.08 -1.14 -11.45
CA GLU A 571 9.05 -0.18 -10.93
C GLU A 571 8.43 0.69 -9.84
N GLY A 572 7.32 1.37 -10.15
CA GLY A 572 6.66 2.24 -9.17
C GLY A 572 6.07 1.46 -8.01
N THR A 573 5.58 0.23 -8.24
CA THR A 573 5.11 -0.64 -7.16
C THR A 573 6.27 -1.05 -6.26
N ALA A 574 7.39 -1.52 -6.81
CA ALA A 574 8.57 -1.96 -6.07
C ALA A 574 9.32 -0.80 -5.38
N LEU A 575 9.01 0.46 -5.70
CA LEU A 575 9.57 1.61 -4.98
C LEU A 575 9.21 1.58 -3.48
N ILE A 576 8.04 1.04 -3.13
CA ILE A 576 7.53 1.02 -1.76
C ILE A 576 7.08 -0.37 -1.29
N TYR A 577 6.80 -1.31 -2.17
CA TYR A 577 6.29 -2.63 -1.79
C TYR A 577 7.27 -3.75 -2.10
N PRO A 578 7.43 -4.74 -1.20
CA PRO A 578 8.26 -5.91 -1.49
C PRO A 578 7.75 -6.66 -2.72
N LEU A 579 8.65 -7.15 -3.56
CA LEU A 579 8.31 -7.88 -4.78
C LEU A 579 7.33 -9.04 -4.53
N SER A 580 7.45 -9.70 -3.39
CA SER A 580 6.59 -10.81 -2.99
C SER A 580 5.11 -10.45 -2.81
N THR A 581 4.76 -9.15 -2.84
CA THR A 581 3.37 -8.68 -2.77
C THR A 581 2.75 -8.46 -4.14
N ILE A 582 3.54 -8.52 -5.21
CA ILE A 582 3.14 -8.20 -6.57
C ILE A 582 2.60 -9.44 -7.27
N GLY A 583 1.31 -9.46 -7.60
CA GLY A 583 0.75 -10.45 -8.54
C GLY A 583 1.30 -10.21 -9.95
N ALA A 584 2.12 -11.13 -10.46
CA ALA A 584 2.80 -11.00 -11.74
C ALA A 584 2.67 -12.29 -12.56
N HIS A 585 1.99 -12.20 -13.72
CA HIS A 585 1.70 -13.37 -14.54
C HIS A 585 2.21 -13.20 -15.97
N VAL A 586 2.50 -14.33 -16.60
CA VAL A 586 2.82 -14.45 -18.03
C VAL A 586 1.51 -14.50 -18.82
N SER A 587 1.30 -13.53 -19.70
CA SER A 587 0.08 -13.40 -20.49
C SER A 587 0.15 -14.04 -21.87
N VAL A 588 -1.00 -14.06 -22.55
CA VAL A 588 -1.12 -14.42 -23.97
C VAL A 588 -0.31 -13.47 -24.86
N CYS A 589 0.09 -13.94 -26.02
CA CYS A 589 0.79 -13.14 -27.04
C CYS A 589 0.16 -13.38 -28.42
N PRO A 590 -0.20 -12.32 -29.19
CA PRO A 590 -0.09 -10.88 -28.88
C PRO A 590 -0.88 -10.50 -27.63
N ASN A 591 -0.35 -9.56 -26.83
CA ASN A 591 -1.05 -9.11 -25.62
C ASN A 591 -2.40 -8.47 -25.99
N HIS A 592 -3.46 -8.79 -25.25
CA HIS A 592 -4.82 -8.36 -25.59
C HIS A 592 -5.06 -6.87 -25.31
N ALA A 593 -4.34 -6.24 -24.38
CA ALA A 593 -4.50 -4.82 -24.06
C ALA A 593 -3.79 -3.89 -25.04
N VAL A 594 -2.55 -4.23 -25.42
CA VAL A 594 -1.68 -3.35 -26.25
C VAL A 594 -1.33 -3.93 -27.61
N GLY A 595 -1.65 -5.19 -27.91
CA GLY A 595 -1.35 -5.86 -29.18
C GLY A 595 0.13 -6.14 -29.41
N ARG A 596 0.99 -6.03 -28.38
CA ARG A 596 2.44 -6.23 -28.48
C ARG A 596 2.78 -7.72 -28.53
N ASN A 597 3.82 -8.03 -29.33
CA ASN A 597 4.45 -9.33 -29.34
C ASN A 597 5.75 -9.26 -28.54
N THR A 598 5.78 -9.95 -27.41
CA THR A 598 6.94 -10.03 -26.53
C THR A 598 7.40 -11.48 -26.45
N PRO A 599 8.73 -11.77 -26.58
CA PRO A 599 9.25 -13.12 -26.45
C PRO A 599 8.79 -13.82 -25.17
N PHE A 600 8.53 -15.12 -25.24
CA PHE A 600 8.00 -15.88 -24.12
C PHE A 600 8.95 -15.86 -22.91
N GLU A 601 10.25 -15.94 -23.17
CA GLU A 601 11.28 -15.86 -22.15
C GLU A 601 11.22 -14.49 -21.41
N THR A 602 11.10 -13.40 -22.16
CA THR A 602 11.02 -12.05 -21.55
C THR A 602 9.77 -11.88 -20.70
N ARG A 603 8.62 -12.43 -21.15
CA ARG A 603 7.40 -12.41 -20.34
C ARG A 603 7.61 -13.11 -18.99
N GLY A 604 8.29 -14.28 -19.00
CA GLY A 604 8.64 -14.99 -17.79
C GLY A 604 9.64 -14.27 -16.90
N ASP A 605 10.72 -13.74 -17.48
CA ASP A 605 11.76 -13.04 -16.71
C ASP A 605 11.21 -11.79 -15.99
N VAL A 606 10.29 -11.08 -16.61
CA VAL A 606 9.61 -9.91 -15.98
C VAL A 606 8.64 -10.38 -14.90
N ALA A 607 7.89 -11.46 -15.12
CA ALA A 607 6.95 -12.01 -14.14
C ALA A 607 7.63 -12.60 -12.90
N LEU A 608 8.92 -12.96 -12.98
CA LEU A 608 9.70 -13.43 -11.80
C LEU A 608 9.84 -12.36 -10.71
N ALA A 609 9.60 -11.09 -11.02
CA ALA A 609 9.61 -10.00 -10.03
C ALA A 609 8.32 -9.91 -9.19
N GLY A 610 7.74 -11.05 -8.85
CA GLY A 610 6.51 -11.10 -8.04
C GLY A 610 6.11 -12.52 -7.67
N THR A 611 4.82 -12.69 -7.35
CA THR A 611 4.19 -14.01 -7.25
C THR A 611 3.84 -14.49 -8.65
N PHE A 612 4.34 -15.63 -9.03
CA PHE A 612 4.39 -16.10 -10.41
C PHE A 612 3.14 -16.86 -10.84
N GLY A 613 2.68 -16.62 -12.06
CA GLY A 613 1.54 -17.32 -12.63
C GLY A 613 1.39 -17.11 -14.14
N TYR A 614 0.29 -17.59 -14.68
CA TYR A 614 -0.05 -17.53 -16.10
C TYR A 614 -1.49 -17.06 -16.32
N GLU A 615 -1.66 -16.20 -17.31
CA GLU A 615 -2.94 -15.71 -17.84
C GLU A 615 -3.01 -16.02 -19.34
N LEU A 616 -3.17 -17.30 -19.70
CA LEU A 616 -3.20 -17.75 -21.08
C LEU A 616 -3.86 -19.13 -21.22
N ASP A 617 -4.25 -19.49 -22.42
CA ASP A 617 -4.77 -20.82 -22.74
C ASP A 617 -3.61 -21.78 -23.04
N ILE A 618 -3.18 -22.52 -22.01
CA ILE A 618 -2.05 -23.46 -22.10
C ILE A 618 -2.33 -24.62 -23.06
N THR A 619 -3.60 -24.94 -23.36
CA THR A 619 -3.97 -26.02 -24.29
C THR A 619 -3.67 -25.68 -25.74
N LYS A 620 -3.44 -24.38 -26.03
CA LYS A 620 -3.11 -23.88 -27.37
C LYS A 620 -1.61 -23.71 -27.62
N LEU A 621 -0.79 -23.91 -26.60
CA LEU A 621 0.66 -23.78 -26.73
C LEU A 621 1.26 -24.96 -27.50
N SER A 622 2.28 -24.68 -28.29
CA SER A 622 3.10 -25.73 -28.92
C SER A 622 3.95 -26.48 -27.87
N ASP A 623 4.48 -27.64 -28.24
CA ASP A 623 5.35 -28.42 -27.35
C ASP A 623 6.60 -27.61 -26.93
N GLU A 624 7.18 -26.84 -27.85
CA GLU A 624 8.31 -25.95 -27.59
C GLU A 624 7.94 -24.84 -26.58
N GLU A 625 6.74 -24.24 -26.69
CA GLU A 625 6.26 -23.23 -25.74
C GLU A 625 5.98 -23.88 -24.36
N LYS A 626 5.43 -25.08 -24.32
CA LYS A 626 5.26 -25.83 -23.06
C LYS A 626 6.60 -26.16 -22.40
N ASP A 627 7.67 -26.40 -23.18
CA ASP A 627 9.03 -26.58 -22.64
C ASP A 627 9.55 -25.26 -22.02
N ILE A 628 9.25 -24.10 -22.60
CA ILE A 628 9.57 -22.80 -22.00
C ILE A 628 8.82 -22.65 -20.66
N VAL A 629 7.52 -22.97 -20.59
CA VAL A 629 6.75 -22.95 -19.34
C VAL A 629 7.41 -23.84 -18.28
N ARG A 630 7.79 -25.09 -18.62
CA ARG A 630 8.50 -25.99 -17.69
C ARG A 630 9.83 -25.43 -17.18
N ASN A 631 10.53 -24.64 -17.99
CA ASN A 631 11.76 -23.98 -17.57
C ASN A 631 11.47 -22.78 -16.66
N GLN A 632 10.46 -21.98 -16.97
CA GLN A 632 10.03 -20.82 -16.15
C GLN A 632 9.55 -21.27 -14.76
N THR A 633 8.77 -22.37 -14.67
CA THR A 633 8.35 -22.92 -13.37
C THR A 633 9.56 -23.36 -12.53
N LYS A 634 10.56 -23.98 -13.13
CA LYS A 634 11.83 -24.32 -12.44
C LYS A 634 12.61 -23.10 -12.01
N GLN A 635 12.64 -22.05 -12.82
CA GLN A 635 13.30 -20.77 -12.48
C GLN A 635 12.60 -20.11 -11.29
N TYR A 636 11.27 -20.10 -11.26
CA TYR A 636 10.52 -19.58 -10.13
C TYR A 636 10.88 -20.31 -8.83
N HIS A 637 10.82 -21.63 -8.80
CA HIS A 637 11.20 -22.41 -7.62
C HIS A 637 12.65 -22.14 -7.19
N LYS A 638 13.55 -21.93 -8.14
CA LYS A 638 14.96 -21.64 -7.86
C LYS A 638 15.17 -20.26 -7.24
N TYR A 639 14.47 -19.23 -7.73
CA TYR A 639 14.73 -17.85 -7.36
C TYR A 639 13.71 -17.25 -6.39
N ASN A 640 12.62 -17.96 -6.10
CA ASN A 640 11.53 -17.43 -5.28
C ASN A 640 11.98 -16.90 -3.91
N SER A 641 12.80 -17.66 -3.17
CA SER A 641 13.29 -17.25 -1.86
C SER A 641 14.10 -15.96 -1.93
N LEU A 642 14.96 -15.82 -2.95
CA LEU A 642 15.75 -14.62 -3.16
C LEU A 642 14.86 -13.41 -3.49
N VAL A 643 13.89 -13.56 -4.40
CA VAL A 643 12.95 -12.50 -4.78
C VAL A 643 12.06 -12.11 -3.60
N ARG A 644 11.59 -13.07 -2.80
CA ARG A 644 10.73 -12.85 -1.63
C ARG A 644 11.46 -12.11 -0.51
N ASP A 645 12.67 -12.53 -0.16
CA ASP A 645 13.34 -12.14 1.08
C ASP A 645 14.49 -11.14 0.86
N GLY A 646 15.00 -11.02 -0.36
CA GLY A 646 16.17 -10.23 -0.68
C GLY A 646 15.94 -8.71 -0.67
N ASP A 647 17.06 -7.99 -0.74
CA ASP A 647 17.09 -6.53 -0.88
C ASP A 647 16.94 -6.15 -2.35
N TYR A 648 15.96 -5.32 -2.66
CA TYR A 648 15.71 -4.80 -4.01
C TYR A 648 16.59 -3.59 -4.32
N TYR A 649 17.14 -3.55 -5.53
CA TYR A 649 17.92 -2.43 -6.07
C TYR A 649 17.46 -2.09 -7.48
N ARG A 650 17.02 -0.85 -7.69
CA ARG A 650 16.73 -0.31 -9.01
C ARG A 650 18.03 0.19 -9.63
N ILE A 651 18.40 -0.35 -10.79
CA ILE A 651 19.69 -0.04 -11.47
C ILE A 651 19.49 0.89 -12.65
N ALA A 652 18.47 0.66 -13.45
CA ALA A 652 18.12 1.50 -14.60
C ALA A 652 16.62 1.45 -14.84
N SER A 653 16.01 2.58 -15.13
CA SER A 653 14.60 2.70 -15.45
C SER A 653 14.39 2.94 -16.94
N PHE A 654 13.48 2.14 -17.54
CA PHE A 654 13.08 2.34 -18.93
C PHE A 654 12.38 3.69 -19.12
N SER A 655 11.58 4.13 -18.16
CA SER A 655 10.89 5.43 -18.19
C SER A 655 11.87 6.61 -18.25
N GLU A 656 13.06 6.48 -17.65
CA GLU A 656 14.09 7.53 -17.65
C GLU A 656 14.99 7.51 -18.90
N ASN A 657 15.38 6.32 -19.36
CA ASN A 657 16.40 6.19 -20.39
C ASN A 657 15.85 5.83 -21.78
N GLY A 658 14.59 5.33 -21.87
CA GLY A 658 13.86 5.05 -23.12
C GLY A 658 14.33 3.81 -23.91
N TYR A 659 15.17 2.93 -23.34
CA TYR A 659 15.69 1.79 -24.08
C TYR A 659 15.97 0.51 -23.28
N CYS A 660 16.19 0.58 -21.98
CA CYS A 660 16.38 -0.61 -21.16
C CYS A 660 15.89 -0.43 -19.74
N ASP A 661 15.60 -1.53 -19.14
CA ASP A 661 15.23 -1.67 -17.75
C ASP A 661 16.18 -2.63 -17.03
N CYS A 662 16.51 -2.36 -15.77
CA CYS A 662 17.38 -3.22 -14.99
C CYS A 662 17.11 -3.07 -13.50
N TYR A 663 16.89 -4.18 -12.84
CA TYR A 663 16.82 -4.27 -11.38
C TYR A 663 17.52 -5.53 -10.90
N MET A 664 17.83 -5.56 -9.62
CA MET A 664 18.41 -6.74 -9.00
C MET A 664 17.90 -6.96 -7.58
N VAL A 665 17.95 -8.20 -7.16
CA VAL A 665 17.68 -8.62 -5.78
C VAL A 665 18.92 -9.28 -5.23
N VAL A 666 19.32 -8.91 -4.01
CA VAL A 666 20.50 -9.43 -3.32
C VAL A 666 20.05 -10.08 -2.02
N SER A 667 20.52 -11.30 -1.74
CA SER A 667 20.23 -11.96 -0.46
C SER A 667 20.73 -11.13 0.72
N LYS A 668 20.05 -11.22 1.87
CA LYS A 668 20.40 -10.44 3.07
C LYS A 668 21.84 -10.69 3.58
N ASP A 669 22.37 -11.88 3.36
CA ASP A 669 23.75 -12.27 3.68
C ASP A 669 24.75 -12.01 2.55
N LYS A 670 24.25 -11.49 1.40
CA LYS A 670 25.02 -11.19 0.19
C LYS A 670 25.70 -12.42 -0.42
N SER A 671 25.16 -13.61 -0.17
CA SER A 671 25.69 -14.87 -0.74
C SER A 671 25.31 -15.05 -2.20
N GLU A 672 24.20 -14.46 -2.64
CA GLU A 672 23.71 -14.53 -4.01
C GLU A 672 22.95 -13.27 -4.44
N ALA A 673 22.86 -13.04 -5.75
CA ALA A 673 22.07 -11.96 -6.32
C ALA A 673 21.52 -12.36 -7.69
N LEU A 674 20.29 -11.93 -7.98
CA LEU A 674 19.65 -12.08 -9.29
C LEU A 674 19.44 -10.69 -9.92
N MET A 675 20.01 -10.49 -11.11
CA MET A 675 19.81 -9.28 -11.91
C MET A 675 18.95 -9.61 -13.13
N THR A 676 17.87 -8.89 -13.31
CA THR A 676 17.03 -8.91 -14.50
C THR A 676 17.37 -7.69 -15.35
N PHE A 677 17.80 -7.92 -16.60
CA PHE A 677 18.05 -6.87 -17.59
C PHE A 677 17.10 -7.06 -18.77
N VAL A 678 16.40 -6.01 -19.17
CA VAL A 678 15.53 -6.02 -20.35
C VAL A 678 15.95 -4.94 -21.32
N GLN A 679 16.37 -5.32 -22.52
CA GLN A 679 16.51 -4.41 -23.65
C GLN A 679 15.13 -4.17 -24.25
N VAL A 680 14.45 -3.08 -23.86
CA VAL A 680 13.12 -2.75 -24.37
C VAL A 680 13.19 -2.32 -25.82
N ARG A 681 14.24 -1.57 -26.18
CA ARG A 681 14.43 -1.06 -27.53
C ARG A 681 15.86 -1.30 -28.01
N GLY A 682 16.01 -1.98 -29.14
CA GLY A 682 17.27 -2.09 -29.89
C GLY A 682 17.68 -0.75 -30.50
N ILE A 683 18.92 -0.38 -30.30
CA ILE A 683 19.50 0.86 -30.88
C ILE A 683 20.59 0.49 -31.87
N PRO A 684 20.52 0.96 -33.14
CA PRO A 684 21.56 0.68 -34.13
C PRO A 684 22.90 1.28 -33.69
N ASN A 685 23.98 0.55 -33.95
CA ASN A 685 25.35 0.94 -33.60
C ASN A 685 25.53 1.20 -32.08
N SER A 686 24.78 0.48 -31.24
CA SER A 686 24.94 0.58 -29.79
C SER A 686 26.18 -0.19 -29.33
N ARG A 687 26.80 0.30 -28.25
CA ARG A 687 27.84 -0.44 -27.53
C ARG A 687 27.23 -1.40 -26.52
N SER A 688 28.03 -2.37 -26.07
CA SER A 688 27.70 -3.11 -24.84
C SER A 688 27.48 -2.12 -23.68
N ARG A 689 26.44 -2.34 -22.89
CA ARG A 689 26.10 -1.48 -21.77
C ARG A 689 26.91 -1.86 -20.54
N LYS A 690 27.40 -0.86 -19.87
CA LYS A 690 28.06 -1.04 -18.59
C LYS A 690 27.05 -0.79 -17.47
N ILE A 691 26.66 -1.86 -16.78
CA ILE A 691 25.68 -1.86 -15.68
C ILE A 691 26.45 -1.97 -14.38
N LYS A 692 26.38 -0.95 -13.52
CA LYS A 692 26.95 -1.00 -12.17
C LYS A 692 25.96 -1.68 -11.23
N LEU A 693 26.38 -2.78 -10.62
CA LEU A 693 25.57 -3.51 -9.66
C LEU A 693 25.56 -2.79 -8.31
N GLN A 694 24.63 -3.19 -7.44
CA GLN A 694 24.48 -2.63 -6.10
C GLN A 694 24.33 -3.75 -5.06
N GLY A 695 24.60 -3.44 -3.79
CA GLY A 695 24.28 -4.31 -2.66
C GLY A 695 25.24 -5.50 -2.42
N LEU A 696 26.18 -5.78 -3.31
CA LEU A 696 27.13 -6.89 -3.17
C LEU A 696 28.14 -6.65 -2.04
N ASP A 697 28.87 -7.70 -1.65
CA ASP A 697 30.01 -7.60 -0.76
C ASP A 697 31.26 -7.20 -1.58
N GLU A 698 31.81 -6.01 -1.32
CA GLU A 698 32.98 -5.48 -2.03
C GLU A 698 34.19 -6.42 -1.96
N ASN A 699 34.35 -7.13 -0.85
CA ASN A 699 35.50 -7.98 -0.56
C ASN A 699 35.35 -9.42 -1.08
N ALA A 700 34.20 -9.77 -1.64
CA ALA A 700 33.92 -11.11 -2.13
C ALA A 700 34.12 -11.21 -3.65
N VAL A 701 34.30 -12.45 -4.15
CA VAL A 701 34.27 -12.79 -5.56
C VAL A 701 32.92 -13.44 -5.86
N TYR A 702 32.31 -13.08 -6.97
CA TYR A 702 31.06 -13.65 -7.46
C TYR A 702 31.26 -14.33 -8.80
N ALA A 703 30.80 -15.57 -8.91
CA ALA A 703 30.69 -16.28 -10.18
C ALA A 703 29.35 -15.99 -10.83
N ILE A 704 29.30 -15.84 -12.14
CA ILE A 704 28.06 -15.77 -12.92
C ILE A 704 27.66 -17.21 -13.30
N GLU A 705 26.53 -17.68 -12.79
CA GLU A 705 26.04 -19.02 -13.03
C GLU A 705 25.92 -19.32 -14.53
N GLY A 706 26.31 -20.53 -14.93
CA GLY A 706 26.28 -20.97 -16.34
C GLY A 706 27.42 -20.43 -17.22
N THR A 707 28.36 -19.69 -16.63
CA THR A 707 29.55 -19.17 -17.31
C THR A 707 30.83 -19.52 -16.54
N GLU A 708 32.00 -19.22 -17.12
CA GLU A 708 33.29 -19.29 -16.43
C GLU A 708 33.72 -17.92 -15.86
N GLU A 709 32.82 -16.93 -15.90
CA GLU A 709 33.13 -15.55 -15.51
C GLU A 709 33.05 -15.38 -14.00
N GLU A 710 34.09 -14.80 -13.41
CA GLU A 710 34.18 -14.46 -11.99
C GLU A 710 34.68 -13.03 -11.85
N TYR A 711 34.02 -12.25 -10.97
CA TYR A 711 34.35 -10.85 -10.74
C TYR A 711 34.31 -10.52 -9.24
N SER A 712 35.14 -9.60 -8.77
CA SER A 712 34.99 -9.09 -7.40
C SER A 712 33.74 -8.22 -7.30
N GLY A 713 33.08 -8.25 -6.14
CA GLY A 713 31.93 -7.38 -5.87
C GLY A 713 32.27 -5.91 -6.06
N GLU A 714 33.50 -5.51 -5.68
CA GLU A 714 34.01 -4.16 -5.92
C GLU A 714 34.01 -3.81 -7.42
N MET A 715 34.53 -4.70 -8.29
CA MET A 715 34.53 -4.47 -9.74
C MET A 715 33.14 -4.38 -10.31
N LEU A 716 32.24 -5.27 -9.89
CA LEU A 716 30.83 -5.25 -10.33
C LEU A 716 30.11 -3.96 -9.93
N MET A 717 30.34 -3.46 -8.72
CA MET A 717 29.68 -2.25 -8.22
C MET A 717 30.33 -0.95 -8.73
N LYS A 718 31.66 -0.86 -8.77
CA LYS A 718 32.37 0.36 -9.20
C LYS A 718 32.69 0.38 -10.70
N GLY A 719 33.13 -0.74 -11.23
CA GLY A 719 33.45 -0.93 -12.65
C GLY A 719 32.21 -1.23 -13.51
N GLY A 720 31.40 -2.17 -13.08
CA GLY A 720 30.17 -2.63 -13.72
C GLY A 720 30.34 -3.88 -14.57
N LEU A 721 29.22 -4.54 -14.86
CA LEU A 721 29.10 -5.66 -15.80
C LEU A 721 28.86 -5.15 -17.21
N LEU A 722 29.48 -5.79 -18.21
CA LEU A 722 29.23 -5.48 -19.62
C LEU A 722 28.08 -6.36 -20.13
N VAL A 723 26.92 -5.76 -20.37
CA VAL A 723 25.77 -6.41 -21.01
C VAL A 723 25.77 -6.09 -22.51
N GLY A 724 25.80 -7.13 -23.34
CA GLY A 724 25.81 -7.00 -24.80
C GLY A 724 25.32 -8.23 -25.51
N GLY A 725 25.32 -8.19 -26.85
CA GLY A 725 24.89 -9.34 -27.69
C GLY A 725 23.39 -9.58 -27.71
N LEU A 726 22.55 -8.58 -27.34
CA LEU A 726 21.11 -8.64 -27.46
C LEU A 726 20.67 -8.02 -28.79
N TRP A 727 19.83 -8.72 -29.51
CA TRP A 727 19.32 -8.29 -30.82
C TRP A 727 17.80 -8.20 -30.80
N GLY A 728 17.25 -7.07 -31.25
CA GLY A 728 15.81 -6.83 -31.32
C GLY A 728 15.28 -6.06 -30.11
N ASP A 729 13.98 -5.88 -30.10
CA ASP A 729 13.25 -5.20 -29.04
C ASP A 729 12.70 -6.24 -28.04
N SER A 730 12.49 -5.81 -26.80
CA SER A 730 11.86 -6.61 -25.75
C SER A 730 12.63 -7.89 -25.43
N ILE A 731 13.94 -7.86 -25.36
CA ILE A 731 14.80 -9.02 -25.07
C ILE A 731 15.34 -8.92 -23.65
N SER A 732 15.10 -9.95 -22.86
CA SER A 732 15.59 -10.05 -21.47
C SER A 732 16.84 -10.91 -21.35
N ARG A 733 17.49 -10.76 -20.21
CA ARG A 733 18.55 -11.65 -19.73
C ARG A 733 18.61 -11.64 -18.21
N LEU A 734 18.60 -12.83 -17.61
CA LEU A 734 18.85 -13.05 -16.19
C LEU A 734 20.34 -13.29 -15.95
N TYR A 735 20.87 -12.73 -14.88
CA TYR A 735 22.20 -13.01 -14.36
C TYR A 735 22.11 -13.41 -12.90
N HIS A 736 22.53 -14.62 -12.57
CA HIS A 736 22.59 -15.11 -11.21
C HIS A 736 24.03 -15.11 -10.72
N PHE A 737 24.29 -14.33 -9.69
CA PHE A 737 25.62 -14.17 -9.08
C PHE A 737 25.69 -14.99 -7.81
N ILE A 738 26.71 -15.81 -7.67
CA ILE A 738 26.94 -16.68 -6.52
C ILE A 738 28.29 -16.36 -5.91
N LYS A 739 28.30 -16.00 -4.62
CA LYS A 739 29.51 -15.72 -3.84
C LYS A 739 30.35 -17.00 -3.70
N LYS A 740 31.67 -16.89 -3.94
CA LYS A 740 32.66 -17.97 -3.81
C LYS A 740 33.16 -18.13 -2.39
#